data_4740f9c421e861e2b61c6e53c70f31bf
#
_entry.id   4740f9c421e861e2b61c6e53c70f31bf
#
_cell.length_a   1.000
_cell.length_b   1.000
_cell.length_c   1.000
_cell.angle_alpha   90.00
_cell.angle_beta   90.00
_cell.angle_gamma   90.00
#
_symmetry.space_group_name_H-M   'P 1'
#
loop_
_entity.id
_entity.type
_entity.pdbx_description
1 polymer ?
#
loop_
_entity_poly.entity_id
_entity_poly.type
_entity_poly.pdbx_seq_one_letter_code
_entity_poly.pdbx_strand_id
1 'polypeptide(L)'
;LGDVYKRQEKAQSSHITNFLRNIINEDLKQGVNDPRHWCGHPGTYTEQMEGPIDEAKVRLRFPPEPNGYLHIGHAKSICLNFGLAKDYAGRCHMRFDDTNPVKEDQEYVDSILGSVNWLGFDWKDAKETNFYFASDYFDYMYEIAEHMIKNGLAYVDEQTAEQIKENRGTLHTPGVDSPFRDRPAEESLRLFREMREGKHPEGSMVLRSKVDMSSRNINLRDPAIYRIRFAEHHRTGDKWCIYPMYTFAHPLEDVLENITHSICTLEFEDQRAFYNWATERSVPITRAPLFEKAKAVLADLQKKSFEEIKPFAEAAVKFKWKLGQTETERELASLLADIKANPENLNDASAHAIVNAVAAKPEVFTPLLQDVLSATVKPNFFLLPHQYEFNRLNLTYVVMSKRKLIALVKEGLVDGWDDPRMPTLVGLRRRGYSPEAMRLFCDRVGVSKQTGSWIDYSVLEGSLRDVLDAEADRRIAVQDPIKLIIDNYPEDQVEEFESPNHPQHLERGSRKLSFGKELWIERSDFAEEPPKGYRRLTLATADKPAMPVRLRHAYVVQATSVEKDSDGKITAVHAEYFPETKSGTDGANSIKTKAAIHWLSVKDALPATIRLYDRLFTVPTVSYTHLRAHETLSDL
;
A
#
# COMPACT_ATOMS: atom_id res chain seq x y z
N LEU A 1 39.04 0.88 -5.78
CA LEU A 1 37.89 0.01 -6.04
C LEU A 1 37.31 -0.55 -4.72
N GLY A 2 38.13 -1.04 -3.78
CA GLY A 2 37.68 -1.56 -2.48
C GLY A 2 36.98 -0.53 -1.59
N ASP A 3 37.36 0.75 -1.64
CA ASP A 3 36.75 1.82 -0.84
C ASP A 3 35.43 2.34 -1.41
N VAL A 4 35.20 2.17 -2.70
CA VAL A 4 33.90 2.50 -3.35
C VAL A 4 32.88 1.43 -3.00
N TYR A 5 33.26 0.14 -2.98
CA TYR A 5 32.38 -0.95 -2.55
C TYR A 5 32.00 -0.84 -1.06
N LYS A 6 32.94 -0.52 -0.18
CA LYS A 6 32.66 -0.28 1.24
C LYS A 6 31.79 0.97 1.48
N ARG A 7 31.84 1.96 0.59
CA ARG A 7 30.92 3.11 0.62
C ARG A 7 29.53 2.75 0.11
N GLN A 8 29.39 1.86 -0.88
CA GLN A 8 28.10 1.37 -1.35
C GLN A 8 27.43 0.44 -0.34
N GLU A 9 28.14 -0.46 0.34
CA GLU A 9 27.59 -1.26 1.45
C GLU A 9 27.18 -0.39 2.66
N LYS A 10 27.94 0.67 2.99
CA LYS A 10 27.54 1.65 3.99
C LYS A 10 26.38 2.54 3.55
N ALA A 11 26.22 2.80 2.25
CA ALA A 11 25.08 3.55 1.72
C ALA A 11 23.80 2.70 1.66
N GLN A 12 23.88 1.37 1.59
CA GLN A 12 22.72 0.47 1.67
C GLN A 12 22.15 0.33 3.09
N SER A 13 22.81 0.80 4.13
CA SER A 13 22.31 0.73 5.51
C SER A 13 21.79 2.06 6.08
N SER A 14 21.82 3.16 5.34
CA SER A 14 21.10 4.38 5.74
C SER A 14 19.65 4.31 5.30
N HIS A 15 18.82 3.56 6.04
CA HIS A 15 17.37 3.67 5.87
C HIS A 15 16.97 5.13 5.98
N ILE A 16 16.38 5.67 4.90
CA ILE A 16 15.84 7.02 4.90
C ILE A 16 14.83 7.08 6.04
N THR A 17 15.14 7.87 7.08
CA THR A 17 14.25 8.02 8.22
C THR A 17 12.97 8.71 7.76
N ASN A 18 11.84 8.30 8.31
CA ASN A 18 10.54 8.92 8.10
C ASN A 18 9.79 9.03 9.43
N PHE A 19 8.68 9.75 9.44
CA PHE A 19 7.96 10.01 10.68
C PHE A 19 7.44 8.72 11.36
N LEU A 20 7.08 7.67 10.60
CA LEU A 20 6.65 6.38 11.17
C LEU A 20 7.80 5.67 11.88
N ARG A 21 8.99 5.66 11.27
CA ARG A 21 10.20 5.12 11.92
C ARG A 21 10.54 5.87 13.21
N ASN A 22 10.38 7.21 13.20
CA ASN A 22 10.61 8.03 14.39
C ASN A 22 9.61 7.67 15.50
N ILE A 23 8.33 7.47 15.17
CA ILE A 23 7.30 7.01 16.11
C ILE A 23 7.66 5.65 16.68
N ILE A 24 7.92 4.65 15.82
CA ILE A 24 8.28 3.29 16.26
C ILE A 24 9.52 3.31 17.17
N ASN A 25 10.55 4.06 16.82
CA ASN A 25 11.77 4.19 17.63
C ASN A 25 11.49 4.80 18.99
N GLU A 26 10.63 5.83 19.06
CA GLU A 26 10.26 6.45 20.33
C GLU A 26 9.39 5.51 21.18
N ASP A 27 8.42 4.82 20.58
CA ASP A 27 7.58 3.83 21.27
C ASP A 27 8.41 2.67 21.85
N LEU A 28 9.41 2.20 21.10
CA LEU A 28 10.33 1.18 21.57
C LEU A 28 11.20 1.68 22.74
N LYS A 29 11.67 2.92 22.67
CA LYS A 29 12.47 3.55 23.71
C LYS A 29 11.67 3.78 25.00
N GLN A 30 10.40 4.16 24.87
CA GLN A 30 9.50 4.40 26.00
C GLN A 30 8.88 3.11 26.56
N GLY A 31 9.05 1.97 25.91
CA GLY A 31 8.43 0.71 26.32
C GLY A 31 6.90 0.69 26.14
N VAL A 32 6.39 1.40 25.14
CA VAL A 32 4.94 1.45 24.84
C VAL A 32 4.41 0.08 24.46
N ASN A 33 5.21 -0.72 23.75
CA ASN A 33 4.88 -2.06 23.31
C ASN A 33 5.88 -3.08 23.85
N ASP A 34 5.47 -3.82 24.87
CA ASP A 34 6.21 -4.97 25.38
C ASP A 34 6.01 -6.22 24.50
N PRO A 35 6.91 -7.24 24.63
CA PRO A 35 6.61 -8.58 24.17
C PRO A 35 5.26 -9.05 24.70
N ARG A 36 4.47 -9.73 23.85
CA ARG A 36 3.12 -10.18 24.17
C ARG A 36 3.03 -11.70 24.03
N HIS A 37 2.17 -12.30 24.82
CA HIS A 37 1.80 -13.69 24.56
C HIS A 37 1.06 -13.79 23.24
N TRP A 38 1.30 -14.90 22.51
CA TRP A 38 0.65 -15.21 21.24
C TRP A 38 0.34 -16.70 21.14
N CYS A 39 -0.94 -17.05 21.08
CA CYS A 39 -1.39 -18.46 21.06
C CYS A 39 -1.41 -19.07 19.65
N GLY A 40 -0.92 -18.37 18.63
CA GLY A 40 -0.86 -18.84 17.25
C GLY A 40 -2.04 -18.38 16.37
N HIS A 41 -3.04 -17.75 16.97
CA HIS A 41 -4.19 -17.20 16.27
C HIS A 41 -4.70 -15.93 16.96
N PRO A 42 -5.46 -15.07 16.26
CA PRO A 42 -6.15 -13.94 16.86
C PRO A 42 -7.16 -14.38 17.91
N GLY A 43 -7.34 -13.53 18.92
CA GLY A 43 -8.28 -13.80 20.01
C GLY A 43 -8.19 -12.80 21.13
N THR A 44 -8.95 -13.03 22.20
CA THR A 44 -8.92 -12.23 23.42
C THR A 44 -7.56 -12.33 24.14
N TYR A 45 -7.27 -11.38 25.01
CA TYR A 45 -6.04 -11.42 25.81
C TYR A 45 -5.95 -12.68 26.69
N THR A 46 -7.08 -13.22 27.15
CA THR A 46 -7.12 -14.46 27.93
C THR A 46 -6.61 -15.64 27.11
N GLU A 47 -7.10 -15.78 25.87
CA GLU A 47 -6.64 -16.80 24.93
C GLU A 47 -5.17 -16.63 24.58
N GLN A 48 -4.73 -15.39 24.34
CA GLN A 48 -3.33 -15.11 24.03
C GLN A 48 -2.38 -15.54 25.15
N MET A 49 -2.79 -15.42 26.42
CA MET A 49 -1.98 -15.80 27.59
C MET A 49 -1.71 -17.32 27.65
N GLU A 50 -2.42 -18.14 26.90
CA GLU A 50 -2.16 -19.59 26.78
C GLU A 50 -0.95 -19.89 25.88
N GLY A 51 -0.57 -18.95 25.02
CA GLY A 51 0.57 -19.07 24.12
C GLY A 51 1.90 -18.65 24.75
N PRO A 52 3.02 -18.90 24.06
CA PRO A 52 4.33 -18.41 24.48
C PRO A 52 4.44 -16.90 24.33
N ILE A 53 5.46 -16.31 24.96
CA ILE A 53 5.84 -14.92 24.70
C ILE A 53 6.42 -14.84 23.28
N ASP A 54 5.90 -13.90 22.50
CA ASP A 54 6.43 -13.49 21.21
C ASP A 54 7.22 -12.18 21.37
N GLU A 55 8.50 -12.22 21.06
CA GLU A 55 9.42 -11.09 21.22
C GLU A 55 9.16 -9.92 20.26
N ALA A 56 8.29 -10.11 19.25
CA ALA A 56 7.95 -9.07 18.29
C ALA A 56 7.21 -7.91 18.98
N LYS A 57 7.89 -6.76 19.10
CA LYS A 57 7.32 -5.52 19.66
C LYS A 57 6.61 -4.65 18.63
N VAL A 58 6.86 -4.89 17.35
CA VAL A 58 6.23 -4.20 16.22
C VAL A 58 5.38 -5.20 15.47
N ARG A 59 4.07 -4.99 15.50
CA ARG A 59 3.09 -5.84 14.84
C ARG A 59 2.24 -4.98 13.93
N LEU A 60 2.27 -5.29 12.65
CA LEU A 60 1.66 -4.56 11.56
C LEU A 60 0.72 -5.48 10.79
N ARG A 61 -0.06 -4.94 9.88
CA ARG A 61 -0.90 -5.72 8.96
C ARG A 61 -1.09 -5.01 7.62
N PHE A 62 -1.34 -5.78 6.59
CA PHE A 62 -1.84 -5.34 5.29
C PHE A 62 -3.23 -5.93 5.09
N PRO A 63 -4.33 -5.12 5.16
CA PRO A 63 -5.70 -5.59 5.16
C PRO A 63 -6.43 -5.22 3.87
N PRO A 64 -6.17 -5.87 2.71
CA PRO A 64 -6.90 -5.58 1.49
C PRO A 64 -8.30 -6.18 1.51
N GLU A 65 -9.28 -5.51 0.87
CA GLU A 65 -10.56 -6.12 0.50
C GLU A 65 -10.35 -7.07 -0.71
N PRO A 66 -10.85 -8.34 -0.68
CA PRO A 66 -10.70 -9.29 -1.78
C PRO A 66 -11.73 -9.05 -2.90
N ASN A 67 -11.77 -7.85 -3.44
CA ASN A 67 -12.76 -7.39 -4.41
C ASN A 67 -12.16 -6.75 -5.67
N GLY A 68 -10.89 -7.03 -6.00
CA GLY A 68 -10.18 -6.58 -7.21
C GLY A 68 -8.68 -6.71 -7.13
N TYR A 69 -8.05 -6.50 -8.28
CA TYR A 69 -6.59 -6.56 -8.41
C TYR A 69 -5.89 -5.39 -7.73
N LEU A 70 -4.73 -5.66 -7.13
CA LEU A 70 -3.88 -4.63 -6.54
C LEU A 70 -3.24 -3.76 -7.61
N HIS A 71 -3.08 -2.47 -7.29
CA HIS A 71 -2.39 -1.50 -8.14
C HIS A 71 -1.16 -0.92 -7.41
N ILE A 72 -0.38 -0.11 -8.09
CA ILE A 72 0.86 0.49 -7.58
C ILE A 72 0.69 1.25 -6.25
N GLY A 73 -0.48 1.82 -5.99
CA GLY A 73 -0.78 2.44 -4.69
C GLY A 73 -0.75 1.45 -3.53
N HIS A 74 -1.21 0.21 -3.77
CA HIS A 74 -1.12 -0.88 -2.77
C HIS A 74 0.33 -1.36 -2.59
N ALA A 75 1.16 -1.35 -3.65
CA ALA A 75 2.58 -1.68 -3.52
C ALA A 75 3.28 -0.80 -2.47
N LYS A 76 2.97 0.51 -2.44
CA LYS A 76 3.50 1.43 -1.42
C LYS A 76 3.11 0.99 0.00
N SER A 77 1.86 0.60 0.22
CA SER A 77 1.38 0.11 1.53
C SER A 77 2.02 -1.23 1.92
N ILE A 78 2.16 -2.16 0.96
CA ILE A 78 2.81 -3.46 1.16
C ILE A 78 4.28 -3.26 1.55
N CYS A 79 5.04 -2.51 0.74
CA CYS A 79 6.45 -2.23 1.01
C CYS A 79 6.65 -1.55 2.36
N LEU A 80 5.73 -0.65 2.75
CA LEU A 80 5.79 0.04 4.03
C LEU A 80 5.54 -0.93 5.21
N ASN A 81 4.42 -1.65 5.23
CA ASN A 81 4.06 -2.50 6.35
C ASN A 81 5.01 -3.69 6.50
N PHE A 82 5.22 -4.47 5.43
CA PHE A 82 6.15 -5.61 5.48
C PHE A 82 7.61 -5.18 5.64
N GLY A 83 8.00 -4.05 5.04
CA GLY A 83 9.34 -3.49 5.19
C GLY A 83 9.64 -3.08 6.63
N LEU A 84 8.73 -2.34 7.28
CA LEU A 84 8.86 -1.97 8.68
C LEU A 84 8.90 -3.21 9.60
N ALA A 85 8.01 -4.19 9.36
CA ALA A 85 8.04 -5.43 10.14
C ALA A 85 9.40 -6.12 10.05
N LYS A 86 9.96 -6.24 8.84
CA LYS A 86 11.29 -6.82 8.61
C LYS A 86 12.40 -6.04 9.32
N ASP A 87 12.39 -4.71 9.20
CA ASP A 87 13.45 -3.84 9.74
C ASP A 87 13.48 -3.82 11.27
N TYR A 88 12.33 -4.02 11.90
CA TYR A 88 12.19 -4.03 13.36
C TYR A 88 12.07 -5.45 13.97
N ALA A 89 12.40 -6.49 13.21
CA ALA A 89 12.21 -7.90 13.63
C ALA A 89 10.79 -8.16 14.20
N GLY A 90 9.81 -7.52 13.56
CA GLY A 90 8.40 -7.57 13.92
C GLY A 90 7.62 -8.58 13.10
N ARG A 91 6.29 -8.47 13.15
CA ARG A 91 5.35 -9.27 12.35
C ARG A 91 4.51 -8.37 11.45
N CYS A 92 4.16 -8.87 10.26
CA CYS A 92 3.14 -8.27 9.42
C CYS A 92 2.09 -9.31 9.07
N HIS A 93 0.86 -9.09 9.52
CA HIS A 93 -0.25 -9.98 9.23
C HIS A 93 -0.83 -9.67 7.84
N MET A 94 -1.15 -10.70 7.08
CA MET A 94 -1.98 -10.64 5.91
C MET A 94 -3.43 -10.87 6.33
N ARG A 95 -4.30 -9.85 6.24
CA ARG A 95 -5.70 -9.96 6.65
C ARG A 95 -6.62 -9.50 5.54
N PHE A 96 -7.51 -10.36 5.10
CA PHE A 96 -8.56 -9.97 4.16
C PHE A 96 -9.76 -9.38 4.91
N ASP A 97 -10.15 -8.17 4.50
CA ASP A 97 -11.41 -7.57 4.93
C ASP A 97 -12.56 -8.13 4.09
N ASP A 98 -13.13 -9.22 4.58
CA ASP A 98 -14.26 -9.92 3.99
C ASP A 98 -15.58 -9.63 4.75
N THR A 99 -15.78 -8.39 5.20
CA THR A 99 -17.00 -7.95 5.89
C THR A 99 -18.20 -7.76 4.97
N ASN A 100 -18.01 -7.79 3.64
CA ASN A 100 -19.06 -7.58 2.66
C ASN A 100 -19.32 -8.81 1.79
N PRO A 101 -20.34 -9.62 2.10
CA PRO A 101 -20.55 -10.94 1.47
C PRO A 101 -20.83 -10.91 -0.04
N VAL A 102 -21.13 -9.74 -0.63
CA VAL A 102 -21.60 -9.65 -2.03
C VAL A 102 -20.48 -9.30 -3.04
N LYS A 103 -19.25 -9.08 -2.60
CA LYS A 103 -18.20 -8.50 -3.47
C LYS A 103 -16.91 -9.31 -3.52
N GLU A 104 -16.83 -10.42 -2.84
CA GLU A 104 -15.60 -11.14 -2.60
C GLU A 104 -15.48 -12.33 -3.53
N ASP A 105 -14.29 -12.53 -4.10
CA ASP A 105 -14.01 -13.58 -5.05
C ASP A 105 -12.64 -14.20 -4.75
N GLN A 106 -12.54 -15.55 -4.82
CA GLN A 106 -11.31 -16.28 -4.60
C GLN A 106 -10.21 -15.90 -5.60
N GLU A 107 -10.57 -15.51 -6.83
CA GLU A 107 -9.62 -15.02 -7.83
C GLU A 107 -8.85 -13.81 -7.30
N TYR A 108 -9.55 -12.89 -6.63
CA TYR A 108 -8.89 -11.70 -6.08
C TYR A 108 -8.01 -12.04 -4.88
N VAL A 109 -8.42 -12.97 -4.02
CA VAL A 109 -7.58 -13.48 -2.92
C VAL A 109 -6.25 -13.99 -3.48
N ASP A 110 -6.31 -14.90 -4.47
CA ASP A 110 -5.13 -15.53 -5.07
C ASP A 110 -4.22 -14.50 -5.77
N SER A 111 -4.81 -13.55 -6.50
CA SER A 111 -4.08 -12.46 -7.15
C SER A 111 -3.37 -11.54 -6.16
N ILE A 112 -4.02 -11.23 -5.04
CA ILE A 112 -3.46 -10.38 -3.98
C ILE A 112 -2.27 -11.09 -3.32
N LEU A 113 -2.44 -12.35 -2.92
CA LEU A 113 -1.37 -13.16 -2.34
C LEU A 113 -0.19 -13.30 -3.31
N GLY A 114 -0.45 -13.59 -4.58
CA GLY A 114 0.55 -13.65 -5.63
C GLY A 114 1.30 -12.33 -5.82
N SER A 115 0.62 -11.19 -5.67
CA SER A 115 1.23 -9.86 -5.79
C SER A 115 2.15 -9.52 -4.62
N VAL A 116 1.76 -9.87 -3.39
CA VAL A 116 2.60 -9.66 -2.18
C VAL A 116 3.86 -10.52 -2.28
N ASN A 117 3.72 -11.80 -2.63
CA ASN A 117 4.85 -12.71 -2.83
C ASN A 117 5.77 -12.24 -3.97
N TRP A 118 5.20 -11.78 -5.08
CA TRP A 118 5.98 -11.23 -6.18
C TRP A 118 6.81 -10.01 -5.77
N LEU A 119 6.28 -9.14 -4.90
CA LEU A 119 7.03 -8.01 -4.34
C LEU A 119 8.18 -8.44 -3.40
N GLY A 120 8.33 -9.74 -3.12
CA GLY A 120 9.38 -10.31 -2.28
C GLY A 120 9.06 -10.28 -0.79
N PHE A 121 7.78 -10.23 -0.44
CA PHE A 121 7.30 -10.31 0.93
C PHE A 121 6.52 -11.59 1.19
N ASP A 122 6.58 -12.05 2.42
CA ASP A 122 5.83 -13.19 2.92
C ASP A 122 5.24 -12.84 4.30
N TRP A 123 4.05 -13.38 4.58
CA TRP A 123 3.38 -13.26 5.88
C TRP A 123 3.62 -14.49 6.75
N LYS A 124 4.22 -15.55 6.21
CA LYS A 124 4.56 -16.77 6.93
C LYS A 124 5.86 -16.56 7.71
N ASP A 125 5.89 -17.11 8.89
CA ASP A 125 7.13 -17.32 9.64
C ASP A 125 7.34 -18.83 9.92
N ALA A 126 8.41 -19.17 10.64
CA ALA A 126 8.75 -20.57 10.93
C ALA A 126 7.70 -21.31 11.77
N LYS A 127 6.76 -20.61 12.39
CA LYS A 127 5.78 -21.15 13.33
C LYS A 127 4.35 -20.99 12.85
N GLU A 128 4.03 -19.93 12.10
CA GLU A 128 2.66 -19.51 11.84
C GLU A 128 2.47 -18.91 10.44
N THR A 129 1.23 -18.94 9.97
CA THR A 129 0.88 -18.38 8.66
C THR A 129 0.66 -16.87 8.71
N ASN A 130 0.30 -16.27 9.86
CA ASN A 130 -0.08 -14.85 9.99
C ASN A 130 -1.09 -14.37 8.91
N PHE A 131 -2.04 -15.24 8.57
CA PHE A 131 -3.00 -15.06 7.49
C PHE A 131 -4.42 -15.25 8.01
N TYR A 132 -5.22 -14.19 7.97
CA TYR A 132 -6.52 -14.09 8.62
C TYR A 132 -7.54 -13.41 7.72
N PHE A 133 -8.83 -13.57 8.09
CA PHE A 133 -9.97 -12.93 7.46
C PHE A 133 -10.80 -12.22 8.53
N ALA A 134 -11.46 -11.11 8.18
CA ALA A 134 -12.39 -10.42 9.07
C ALA A 134 -13.51 -11.35 9.58
N SER A 135 -13.95 -12.28 8.74
CA SER A 135 -14.95 -13.30 9.10
C SER A 135 -14.51 -14.27 10.20
N ASP A 136 -13.20 -14.40 10.49
CA ASP A 136 -12.70 -15.19 11.62
C ASP A 136 -13.07 -14.55 12.96
N TYR A 137 -13.40 -13.27 12.97
CA TYR A 137 -13.68 -12.46 14.18
C TYR A 137 -15.15 -12.13 14.39
N PHE A 138 -16.06 -12.57 13.53
CA PHE A 138 -17.48 -12.20 13.60
C PHE A 138 -18.15 -12.57 14.93
N ASP A 139 -17.79 -13.72 15.52
CA ASP A 139 -18.31 -14.12 16.82
C ASP A 139 -17.85 -13.15 17.93
N TYR A 140 -16.58 -12.74 17.95
CA TYR A 140 -16.05 -11.73 18.90
C TYR A 140 -16.71 -10.36 18.70
N MET A 141 -16.85 -9.92 17.44
CA MET A 141 -17.48 -8.63 17.13
C MET A 141 -18.93 -8.59 17.59
N TYR A 142 -19.64 -9.73 17.45
CA TYR A 142 -21.02 -9.85 17.91
C TYR A 142 -21.10 -9.76 19.44
N GLU A 143 -20.23 -10.45 20.17
CA GLU A 143 -20.15 -10.41 21.63
C GLU A 143 -19.83 -8.98 22.13
N ILE A 144 -18.87 -8.29 21.48
CA ILE A 144 -18.50 -6.92 21.80
C ILE A 144 -19.70 -5.98 21.54
N ALA A 145 -20.43 -6.16 20.45
CA ALA A 145 -21.64 -5.38 20.15
C ALA A 145 -22.73 -5.58 21.21
N GLU A 146 -23.01 -6.83 21.65
CA GLU A 146 -23.92 -7.09 22.77
C GLU A 146 -23.47 -6.42 24.08
N HIS A 147 -22.15 -6.48 24.37
CA HIS A 147 -21.58 -5.80 25.53
C HIS A 147 -21.80 -4.28 25.45
N MET A 148 -21.57 -3.68 24.29
CA MET A 148 -21.82 -2.23 24.09
C MET A 148 -23.29 -1.88 24.30
N ILE A 149 -24.22 -2.67 23.80
CA ILE A 149 -25.68 -2.45 24.02
C ILE A 149 -25.99 -2.52 25.50
N LYS A 150 -25.53 -3.54 26.23
CA LYS A 150 -25.77 -3.73 27.67
C LYS A 150 -25.29 -2.55 28.52
N ASN A 151 -24.27 -1.85 28.08
CA ASN A 151 -23.66 -0.70 28.74
C ASN A 151 -24.17 0.67 28.21
N GLY A 152 -25.18 0.68 27.32
CA GLY A 152 -25.76 1.90 26.77
C GLY A 152 -24.84 2.62 25.79
N LEU A 153 -23.84 1.91 25.19
CA LEU A 153 -22.88 2.43 24.24
C LEU A 153 -23.27 2.16 22.77
N ALA A 154 -24.34 1.40 22.56
CA ALA A 154 -24.93 1.15 21.24
C ALA A 154 -26.45 0.95 21.38
N TYR A 155 -27.19 1.22 20.30
CA TYR A 155 -28.64 1.08 20.22
C TYR A 155 -29.09 0.66 18.83
N VAL A 156 -30.22 -0.04 18.74
CA VAL A 156 -30.85 -0.39 17.46
C VAL A 156 -31.68 0.81 16.98
N ASP A 157 -31.42 1.23 15.77
CA ASP A 157 -32.07 2.35 15.08
C ASP A 157 -32.92 1.84 13.93
N GLU A 158 -34.21 2.17 13.94
CA GLU A 158 -35.18 1.79 12.88
C GLU A 158 -35.38 2.90 11.83
N GLN A 159 -34.57 3.93 11.83
CA GLN A 159 -34.58 4.95 10.78
C GLN A 159 -34.08 4.37 9.46
N THR A 160 -34.67 4.85 8.35
CA THR A 160 -34.15 4.52 7.01
C THR A 160 -32.77 5.14 6.78
N ALA A 161 -32.06 4.63 5.76
CA ALA A 161 -30.76 5.19 5.38
C ALA A 161 -30.83 6.69 5.03
N GLU A 162 -31.94 7.13 4.41
CA GLU A 162 -32.21 8.54 4.09
C GLU A 162 -32.39 9.37 5.35
N GLN A 163 -33.19 8.90 6.29
CA GLN A 163 -33.42 9.58 7.58
C GLN A 163 -32.12 9.69 8.39
N ILE A 164 -31.33 8.61 8.46
CA ILE A 164 -30.02 8.63 9.13
C ILE A 164 -29.09 9.63 8.45
N LYS A 165 -29.07 9.69 7.12
CA LYS A 165 -28.25 10.63 6.36
C LYS A 165 -28.68 12.09 6.63
N GLU A 166 -29.96 12.37 6.64
CA GLU A 166 -30.52 13.70 6.92
C GLU A 166 -30.21 14.12 8.37
N ASN A 167 -30.54 13.27 9.35
CA ASN A 167 -30.33 13.53 10.77
C ASN A 167 -28.85 13.62 11.16
N ARG A 168 -27.95 13.01 10.38
CA ARG A 168 -26.51 13.15 10.61
C ARG A 168 -26.01 14.58 10.44
N GLY A 169 -26.72 15.42 9.70
CA GLY A 169 -26.34 16.81 9.41
C GLY A 169 -25.16 16.92 8.44
N THR A 170 -24.50 18.08 8.46
CA THR A 170 -23.40 18.42 7.56
C THR A 170 -22.14 18.82 8.34
N LEU A 171 -21.05 19.17 7.64
CA LEU A 171 -19.84 19.73 8.28
C LEU A 171 -20.13 21.05 9.03
N HIS A 172 -21.20 21.77 8.66
CA HIS A 172 -21.56 23.08 9.21
C HIS A 172 -22.74 23.02 10.20
N THR A 173 -23.53 21.95 10.16
CA THR A 173 -24.69 21.76 11.04
C THR A 173 -24.51 20.51 11.88
N PRO A 174 -24.80 20.55 13.20
CA PRO A 174 -24.76 19.36 14.04
C PRO A 174 -25.78 18.32 13.58
N GLY A 175 -25.62 17.09 14.00
CA GLY A 175 -26.60 16.05 13.82
C GLY A 175 -27.75 16.21 14.82
N VAL A 176 -28.85 15.51 14.56
CA VAL A 176 -30.02 15.38 15.42
C VAL A 176 -30.07 13.97 15.97
N ASP A 177 -30.33 13.83 17.26
CA ASP A 177 -30.43 12.52 17.89
C ASP A 177 -31.58 11.71 17.27
N SER A 178 -31.33 10.42 17.08
CA SER A 178 -32.36 9.48 16.63
C SER A 178 -33.44 9.36 17.72
N PRO A 179 -34.72 9.24 17.36
CA PRO A 179 -35.79 8.96 18.33
C PRO A 179 -35.60 7.61 19.06
N PHE A 180 -34.74 6.74 18.54
CA PHE A 180 -34.42 5.44 19.15
C PHE A 180 -33.12 5.45 19.98
N ARG A 181 -32.45 6.59 20.07
CA ARG A 181 -31.13 6.72 20.73
C ARG A 181 -31.18 6.36 22.21
N ASP A 182 -32.25 6.69 22.88
CA ASP A 182 -32.46 6.44 24.32
C ASP A 182 -33.36 5.21 24.60
N ARG A 183 -33.50 4.32 23.61
CA ARG A 183 -34.18 3.03 23.77
C ARG A 183 -33.52 2.22 24.90
N PRO A 184 -34.29 1.57 25.78
CA PRO A 184 -33.76 0.71 26.84
C PRO A 184 -32.78 -0.34 26.29
N ALA A 185 -31.69 -0.60 27.01
CA ALA A 185 -30.67 -1.55 26.60
C ALA A 185 -31.22 -2.96 26.33
N GLU A 186 -32.14 -3.43 27.17
CA GLU A 186 -32.80 -4.72 27.02
C GLU A 186 -33.59 -4.83 25.70
N GLU A 187 -34.26 -3.74 25.30
CA GLU A 187 -35.03 -3.72 24.06
C GLU A 187 -34.10 -3.70 22.85
N SER A 188 -33.04 -2.87 22.86
CA SER A 188 -32.02 -2.86 21.81
C SER A 188 -31.32 -4.22 21.70
N LEU A 189 -31.02 -4.89 22.81
CA LEU A 189 -30.42 -6.21 22.83
C LEU A 189 -31.36 -7.27 22.23
N ARG A 190 -32.65 -7.24 22.58
CA ARG A 190 -33.65 -8.14 22.00
C ARG A 190 -33.74 -7.95 20.49
N LEU A 191 -33.85 -6.72 20.00
CA LEU A 191 -33.92 -6.40 18.57
C LEU A 191 -32.64 -6.81 17.83
N PHE A 192 -31.46 -6.59 18.40
CA PHE A 192 -30.19 -6.97 17.80
C PHE A 192 -30.07 -8.51 17.65
N ARG A 193 -30.56 -9.26 18.63
CA ARG A 193 -30.65 -10.72 18.54
C ARG A 193 -31.64 -11.16 17.47
N GLU A 194 -32.80 -10.52 17.37
CA GLU A 194 -33.79 -10.76 16.32
C GLU A 194 -33.23 -10.44 14.92
N MET A 195 -32.41 -9.37 14.78
CA MET A 195 -31.67 -9.11 13.53
C MET A 195 -30.76 -10.29 13.17
N ARG A 196 -30.03 -10.83 14.16
CA ARG A 196 -29.14 -12.01 13.98
C ARG A 196 -29.91 -13.28 13.61
N GLU A 197 -31.12 -13.44 14.09
CA GLU A 197 -32.03 -14.55 13.80
C GLU A 197 -32.77 -14.38 12.45
N GLY A 198 -32.52 -13.28 11.72
CA GLY A 198 -33.14 -13.03 10.41
C GLY A 198 -34.64 -12.65 10.46
N LYS A 199 -35.13 -12.19 11.61
CA LYS A 199 -36.55 -11.83 11.81
C LYS A 199 -36.95 -10.49 11.20
N HIS A 200 -35.99 -9.69 10.77
CA HIS A 200 -36.21 -8.35 10.23
C HIS A 200 -35.64 -8.22 8.81
N PRO A 201 -36.33 -7.51 7.87
CA PRO A 201 -35.86 -7.36 6.52
C PRO A 201 -34.63 -6.43 6.40
N GLU A 202 -33.89 -6.55 5.29
CA GLU A 202 -32.79 -5.62 4.96
C GLU A 202 -33.29 -4.17 4.95
N GLY A 203 -32.48 -3.27 5.51
CA GLY A 203 -32.79 -1.84 5.53
C GLY A 203 -33.81 -1.39 6.58
N SER A 204 -34.43 -2.33 7.34
CA SER A 204 -35.42 -1.99 8.37
C SER A 204 -34.81 -1.40 9.62
N MET A 205 -33.59 -1.82 9.97
CA MET A 205 -32.87 -1.34 11.12
C MET A 205 -31.36 -1.58 11.01
N VAL A 206 -30.59 -0.85 11.81
CA VAL A 206 -29.15 -0.97 11.96
C VAL A 206 -28.78 -0.88 13.44
N LEU A 207 -27.65 -1.44 13.84
CA LEU A 207 -27.05 -1.13 15.14
C LEU A 207 -26.15 0.08 15.00
N ARG A 208 -26.34 1.10 15.82
CA ARG A 208 -25.51 2.31 15.87
C ARG A 208 -24.76 2.39 17.20
N SER A 209 -23.52 2.84 17.14
CA SER A 209 -22.78 3.24 18.33
C SER A 209 -23.33 4.55 18.88
N LYS A 210 -23.38 4.71 20.20
CA LYS A 210 -23.81 5.93 20.88
C LYS A 210 -22.60 6.78 21.24
N VAL A 211 -22.23 7.72 20.36
CA VAL A 211 -21.02 8.52 20.51
C VAL A 211 -21.35 10.00 20.73
N ASP A 212 -21.53 10.81 19.66
CA ASP A 212 -21.79 12.25 19.80
C ASP A 212 -22.39 12.84 18.51
N MET A 213 -23.71 13.01 18.48
CA MET A 213 -24.40 13.60 17.31
C MET A 213 -24.06 15.07 17.09
N SER A 214 -23.48 15.77 18.07
CA SER A 214 -23.03 17.17 17.95
C SER A 214 -21.59 17.31 17.44
N SER A 215 -20.86 16.21 17.28
CA SER A 215 -19.46 16.22 16.92
C SER A 215 -19.21 16.96 15.59
N ARG A 216 -18.11 17.75 15.51
CA ARG A 216 -17.63 18.31 14.25
C ARG A 216 -17.12 17.24 13.30
N ASN A 217 -16.62 16.11 13.84
CA ASN A 217 -16.26 14.93 13.06
C ASN A 217 -17.52 14.10 12.79
N ILE A 218 -17.96 14.07 11.54
CA ILE A 218 -19.17 13.35 11.11
C ILE A 218 -19.06 11.83 11.41
N ASN A 219 -17.85 11.27 11.41
CA ASN A 219 -17.64 9.84 11.70
C ASN A 219 -17.91 9.47 13.16
N LEU A 220 -18.06 10.46 14.06
CA LEU A 220 -18.46 10.27 15.47
C LEU A 220 -19.96 10.49 15.70
N ARG A 221 -20.73 10.84 14.66
CA ARG A 221 -22.18 11.08 14.80
C ARG A 221 -22.94 9.76 14.72
N ASP A 222 -22.86 8.98 15.78
CA ASP A 222 -23.50 7.69 15.99
C ASP A 222 -23.41 6.80 14.72
N PRO A 223 -22.20 6.40 14.27
CA PRO A 223 -22.06 5.59 13.07
C PRO A 223 -22.73 4.23 13.22
N ALA A 224 -23.29 3.72 12.11
CA ALA A 224 -23.78 2.34 12.05
C ALA A 224 -22.60 1.37 12.18
N ILE A 225 -22.76 0.35 13.03
CA ILE A 225 -21.74 -0.68 13.29
C ILE A 225 -22.16 -2.07 12.81
N TYR A 226 -23.49 -2.34 12.69
CA TYR A 226 -24.04 -3.55 12.08
C TYR A 226 -25.20 -3.22 11.14
N ARG A 227 -25.33 -4.01 10.08
CA ARG A 227 -26.45 -3.97 9.12
C ARG A 227 -27.00 -5.37 8.88
N ILE A 228 -28.28 -5.46 8.51
CA ILE A 228 -28.91 -6.69 8.02
C ILE A 228 -28.55 -6.85 6.55
N ARG A 229 -28.07 -8.05 6.17
CA ARG A 229 -27.77 -8.41 4.78
C ARG A 229 -28.00 -9.90 4.57
N PHE A 230 -28.98 -10.26 3.75
CA PHE A 230 -29.26 -11.62 3.35
C PHE A 230 -28.43 -11.96 2.11
N ALA A 231 -27.24 -12.49 2.32
CA ALA A 231 -26.35 -12.94 1.27
C ALA A 231 -25.47 -14.07 1.81
N GLU A 232 -25.19 -15.07 0.98
CA GLU A 232 -24.23 -16.11 1.29
C GLU A 232 -22.82 -15.49 1.32
N HIS A 233 -22.10 -15.77 2.39
CA HIS A 233 -20.73 -15.32 2.57
C HIS A 233 -19.75 -16.41 2.11
N HIS A 234 -18.72 -16.07 1.34
CA HIS A 234 -17.80 -17.01 0.70
C HIS A 234 -17.10 -17.96 1.68
N ARG A 235 -16.96 -17.61 2.97
CA ARG A 235 -16.33 -18.45 4.01
C ARG A 235 -17.31 -18.95 5.06
N THR A 236 -18.25 -18.13 5.50
CA THR A 236 -19.17 -18.48 6.59
C THR A 236 -20.53 -18.98 6.08
N GLY A 237 -20.75 -19.00 4.76
CA GLY A 237 -22.01 -19.43 4.16
C GLY A 237 -23.18 -18.57 4.62
N ASP A 238 -24.24 -19.22 5.10
CA ASP A 238 -25.47 -18.61 5.62
C ASP A 238 -25.51 -18.47 7.16
N LYS A 239 -24.38 -18.70 7.84
CA LYS A 239 -24.27 -18.56 9.31
C LYS A 239 -24.71 -17.18 9.80
N TRP A 240 -24.49 -16.13 9.01
CA TRP A 240 -24.75 -14.75 9.34
C TRP A 240 -25.74 -14.10 8.38
N CYS A 241 -26.64 -13.29 8.91
CA CYS A 241 -27.52 -12.39 8.15
C CYS A 241 -27.41 -10.94 8.62
N ILE A 242 -26.52 -10.67 9.57
CA ILE A 242 -26.05 -9.34 9.95
C ILE A 242 -24.53 -9.30 9.81
N TYR A 243 -24.01 -8.17 9.36
CA TYR A 243 -22.58 -8.01 9.11
C TYR A 243 -22.07 -6.72 9.74
N PRO A 244 -20.87 -6.75 10.36
CA PRO A 244 -20.25 -5.55 10.89
C PRO A 244 -19.90 -4.59 9.77
N MET A 245 -19.96 -3.30 10.08
CA MET A 245 -19.43 -2.27 9.19
C MET A 245 -17.90 -2.21 9.32
N TYR A 246 -17.19 -1.94 8.22
CA TYR A 246 -15.73 -1.82 8.19
C TYR A 246 -15.17 -0.97 9.34
N THR A 247 -15.79 0.19 9.61
CA THR A 247 -15.34 1.11 10.66
C THR A 247 -15.37 0.50 12.06
N PHE A 248 -16.20 -0.53 12.28
CA PHE A 248 -16.28 -1.27 13.53
C PHE A 248 -15.40 -2.51 13.53
N ALA A 249 -15.33 -3.23 12.41
CA ALA A 249 -14.55 -4.45 12.26
C ALA A 249 -13.05 -4.18 12.38
N HIS A 250 -12.53 -3.27 11.58
CA HIS A 250 -11.10 -2.95 11.50
C HIS A 250 -10.41 -2.67 12.85
N PRO A 251 -10.93 -1.79 13.74
CA PRO A 251 -10.32 -1.59 15.06
C PRO A 251 -10.32 -2.85 15.93
N LEU A 252 -11.37 -3.67 15.88
CA LEU A 252 -11.50 -4.88 16.69
C LEU A 252 -10.56 -5.99 16.21
N GLU A 253 -10.42 -6.15 14.91
CA GLU A 253 -9.44 -7.06 14.30
C GLU A 253 -8.01 -6.69 14.75
N ASP A 254 -7.66 -5.41 14.70
CA ASP A 254 -6.34 -4.94 15.13
C ASP A 254 -6.09 -5.25 16.62
N VAL A 255 -7.11 -5.13 17.47
CA VAL A 255 -7.01 -5.52 18.89
C VAL A 255 -6.80 -7.03 19.02
N LEU A 256 -7.62 -7.85 18.38
CA LEU A 256 -7.59 -9.31 18.49
C LEU A 256 -6.30 -9.92 17.92
N GLU A 257 -5.71 -9.28 16.90
CA GLU A 257 -4.42 -9.65 16.31
C GLU A 257 -3.19 -9.11 17.06
N ASN A 258 -3.39 -8.42 18.19
CA ASN A 258 -2.31 -7.77 18.93
C ASN A 258 -1.49 -6.75 18.09
N ILE A 259 -2.09 -6.11 17.08
CA ILE A 259 -1.44 -5.07 16.29
C ILE A 259 -0.97 -3.95 17.22
N THR A 260 0.21 -3.40 16.93
CA THR A 260 0.77 -2.26 17.68
C THR A 260 0.62 -0.96 16.92
N HIS A 261 0.98 -0.96 15.64
CA HIS A 261 0.95 0.19 14.75
C HIS A 261 0.03 -0.11 13.57
N SER A 262 -1.17 0.46 13.61
CA SER A 262 -2.18 0.35 12.57
C SER A 262 -1.91 1.40 11.49
N ILE A 263 -1.17 1.06 10.43
CA ILE A 263 -0.75 2.01 9.40
C ILE A 263 -1.75 2.03 8.26
N CYS A 264 -2.35 3.20 8.00
CA CYS A 264 -3.38 3.44 7.01
C CYS A 264 -3.03 4.61 6.09
N THR A 265 -3.80 4.81 5.01
CA THR A 265 -3.71 6.03 4.20
C THR A 265 -4.46 7.19 4.87
N LEU A 266 -4.11 8.45 4.53
CA LEU A 266 -4.69 9.67 5.09
C LEU A 266 -6.21 9.78 4.92
N GLU A 267 -6.82 9.03 4.03
CA GLU A 267 -8.27 8.98 3.86
C GLU A 267 -9.00 8.41 5.11
N PHE A 268 -8.28 7.73 6.00
CA PHE A 268 -8.79 7.19 7.26
C PHE A 268 -8.52 8.10 8.48
N GLU A 269 -7.88 9.26 8.31
CA GLU A 269 -7.53 10.16 9.41
C GLU A 269 -8.76 10.61 10.20
N ASP A 270 -9.84 10.97 9.51
CA ASP A 270 -11.08 11.39 10.15
C ASP A 270 -11.78 10.25 10.91
N GLN A 271 -11.49 9.00 10.56
CA GLN A 271 -12.03 7.81 11.23
C GLN A 271 -11.25 7.39 12.47
N ARG A 272 -10.00 7.88 12.65
CA ARG A 272 -9.14 7.51 13.80
C ARG A 272 -9.82 7.76 15.16
N ALA A 273 -10.61 8.81 15.27
CA ALA A 273 -11.32 9.08 16.52
C ALA A 273 -12.35 7.97 16.87
N PHE A 274 -13.02 7.42 15.86
CA PHE A 274 -13.91 6.28 16.06
C PHE A 274 -13.14 4.96 16.24
N TYR A 275 -12.02 4.80 15.56
CA TYR A 275 -11.11 3.67 15.76
C TYR A 275 -10.68 3.57 17.24
N ASN A 276 -10.20 4.67 17.83
CA ASN A 276 -9.84 4.70 19.24
C ASN A 276 -11.06 4.42 20.14
N TRP A 277 -12.20 5.03 19.85
CA TRP A 277 -13.43 4.80 20.59
C TRP A 277 -13.83 3.32 20.63
N ALA A 278 -13.75 2.63 19.49
CA ALA A 278 -14.13 1.22 19.38
C ALA A 278 -13.12 0.29 20.09
N THR A 279 -11.81 0.52 19.89
CA THR A 279 -10.76 -0.28 20.55
C THR A 279 -10.85 -0.17 22.08
N GLU A 280 -11.02 1.05 22.61
CA GLU A 280 -11.12 1.31 24.04
C GLU A 280 -12.40 0.70 24.66
N ARG A 281 -13.53 0.77 23.96
CA ARG A 281 -14.81 0.19 24.41
C ARG A 281 -14.85 -1.34 24.33
N SER A 282 -13.98 -1.96 23.54
CA SER A 282 -13.86 -3.41 23.46
C SER A 282 -13.07 -4.05 24.62
N VAL A 283 -12.35 -3.23 25.42
CA VAL A 283 -11.42 -3.69 26.47
C VAL A 283 -12.05 -4.68 27.46
N PRO A 284 -13.28 -4.49 27.98
CA PRO A 284 -13.87 -5.45 28.94
C PRO A 284 -13.98 -6.88 28.38
N ILE A 285 -14.10 -7.02 27.07
CA ILE A 285 -14.14 -8.33 26.38
C ILE A 285 -12.75 -8.73 25.88
N THR A 286 -12.11 -7.87 25.08
CA THR A 286 -10.86 -8.22 24.39
C THR A 286 -9.66 -8.27 25.33
N ARG A 287 -9.67 -7.51 26.42
CA ARG A 287 -8.57 -7.34 27.39
C ARG A 287 -9.04 -7.59 28.84
N ALA A 288 -9.99 -8.49 29.03
CA ALA A 288 -10.64 -8.73 30.32
C ALA A 288 -9.66 -8.85 31.52
N PRO A 289 -8.55 -9.60 31.49
CA PRO A 289 -7.60 -9.66 32.61
C PRO A 289 -6.94 -8.31 32.92
N LEU A 290 -6.69 -7.46 31.93
CA LEU A 290 -6.15 -6.12 32.14
C LEU A 290 -7.23 -5.17 32.66
N PHE A 291 -8.46 -5.35 32.24
CA PHE A 291 -9.60 -4.61 32.75
C PHE A 291 -9.87 -4.92 34.22
N GLU A 292 -9.78 -6.19 34.64
CA GLU A 292 -9.87 -6.57 36.06
C GLU A 292 -8.72 -5.98 36.89
N LYS A 293 -7.50 -5.89 36.33
CA LYS A 293 -6.39 -5.16 36.99
C LYS A 293 -6.72 -3.67 37.15
N ALA A 294 -7.32 -3.04 36.16
CA ALA A 294 -7.74 -1.64 36.26
C ALA A 294 -8.80 -1.44 37.34
N LYS A 295 -9.78 -2.34 37.45
CA LYS A 295 -10.78 -2.31 38.55
C LYS A 295 -10.13 -2.49 39.91
N ALA A 296 -9.15 -3.37 40.04
CA ALA A 296 -8.39 -3.55 41.29
C ALA A 296 -7.61 -2.28 41.68
N VAL A 297 -6.98 -1.60 40.70
CA VAL A 297 -6.34 -0.29 40.94
C VAL A 297 -7.34 0.74 41.44
N LEU A 298 -8.53 0.84 40.81
CA LEU A 298 -9.58 1.74 41.26
C LEU A 298 -10.05 1.44 42.69
N ALA A 299 -10.27 0.16 43.00
CA ALA A 299 -10.67 -0.27 44.37
C ALA A 299 -9.59 0.01 45.43
N ASP A 300 -8.33 0.01 45.06
CA ASP A 300 -7.23 0.44 45.92
C ASP A 300 -7.24 1.97 46.09
N LEU A 301 -7.33 2.71 44.97
CA LEU A 301 -7.38 4.19 45.00
C LEU A 301 -8.55 4.75 45.85
N GLN A 302 -9.70 4.08 45.87
CA GLN A 302 -10.83 4.47 46.72
C GLN A 302 -10.50 4.50 48.24
N LYS A 303 -9.43 3.81 48.66
CA LYS A 303 -9.00 3.69 50.07
C LYS A 303 -7.79 4.55 50.41
N LYS A 304 -7.22 5.22 49.41
CA LYS A 304 -5.98 5.99 49.54
C LYS A 304 -6.25 7.43 50.01
N SER A 305 -5.21 8.07 50.54
CA SER A 305 -5.21 9.48 50.90
C SER A 305 -5.27 10.39 49.66
N PHE A 306 -5.68 11.64 49.84
CA PHE A 306 -5.70 12.63 48.77
C PHE A 306 -4.37 12.73 48.01
N GLU A 307 -3.24 12.77 48.70
CA GLU A 307 -1.94 12.88 48.05
C GLU A 307 -1.62 11.67 47.15
N GLU A 308 -2.13 10.48 47.48
CA GLU A 308 -1.93 9.26 46.69
C GLU A 308 -2.86 9.19 45.48
N ILE A 309 -4.08 9.73 45.56
CA ILE A 309 -5.06 9.72 44.45
C ILE A 309 -4.96 10.95 43.55
N LYS A 310 -4.29 12.01 44.00
CA LYS A 310 -4.13 13.26 43.26
C LYS A 310 -3.56 13.09 41.86
N PRO A 311 -2.51 12.27 41.61
CA PRO A 311 -2.02 12.06 40.24
C PRO A 311 -3.07 11.47 39.30
N PHE A 312 -3.90 10.55 39.79
CA PHE A 312 -5.03 10.01 39.03
C PHE A 312 -6.06 11.08 38.66
N ALA A 313 -6.45 11.86 39.67
CA ALA A 313 -7.45 12.94 39.49
C ALA A 313 -6.92 14.04 38.54
N GLU A 314 -5.65 14.44 38.66
CA GLU A 314 -5.01 15.41 37.75
C GLU A 314 -4.94 14.89 36.31
N ALA A 315 -4.64 13.61 36.12
CA ALA A 315 -4.63 12.99 34.79
C ALA A 315 -6.06 12.95 34.21
N ALA A 316 -7.07 12.63 35.02
CA ALA A 316 -8.46 12.66 34.61
C ALA A 316 -8.92 14.08 34.19
N VAL A 317 -8.50 15.11 34.91
CA VAL A 317 -8.81 16.52 34.56
C VAL A 317 -8.14 16.95 33.24
N LYS A 318 -6.96 16.43 32.93
CA LYS A 318 -6.25 16.69 31.69
C LYS A 318 -6.81 15.93 30.50
N PHE A 319 -7.60 14.91 30.73
CA PHE A 319 -8.17 14.08 29.67
C PHE A 319 -9.03 14.91 28.70
N LYS A 320 -8.82 14.71 27.40
CA LYS A 320 -9.47 15.52 26.36
C LYS A 320 -10.71 14.89 25.76
N TRP A 321 -11.15 13.79 26.34
CA TRP A 321 -12.33 13.09 25.86
C TRP A 321 -13.61 13.92 26.05
N LYS A 322 -14.50 13.84 25.07
CA LYS A 322 -15.84 14.41 25.22
C LYS A 322 -16.72 13.43 25.99
N LEU A 323 -16.81 13.65 27.26
CA LEU A 323 -17.82 13.00 28.13
C LEU A 323 -19.22 13.61 27.87
N GLY A 324 -20.25 12.86 28.17
CA GLY A 324 -21.60 13.45 28.21
C GLY A 324 -22.68 12.71 27.44
N GLN A 325 -22.41 11.46 27.01
CA GLN A 325 -23.41 10.65 26.31
C GLN A 325 -24.35 9.89 27.25
N THR A 326 -23.82 9.37 28.35
CA THR A 326 -24.63 8.79 29.45
C THR A 326 -24.80 9.80 30.59
N GLU A 327 -25.77 9.58 31.50
CA GLU A 327 -25.95 10.43 32.66
C GLU A 327 -24.68 10.46 33.54
N THR A 328 -24.09 9.29 33.81
CA THR A 328 -22.86 9.18 34.60
C THR A 328 -21.67 9.90 33.93
N GLU A 329 -21.56 9.84 32.60
CA GLU A 329 -20.52 10.60 31.86
C GLU A 329 -20.75 12.10 31.98
N ARG A 330 -22.01 12.59 31.92
CA ARG A 330 -22.31 14.01 32.04
C ARG A 330 -21.98 14.54 33.44
N GLU A 331 -22.29 13.77 34.48
CA GLU A 331 -21.95 14.13 35.87
C GLU A 331 -20.45 14.26 36.07
N LEU A 332 -19.67 13.26 35.61
CA LEU A 332 -18.21 13.32 35.70
C LEU A 332 -17.64 14.46 34.83
N ALA A 333 -18.15 14.67 33.63
CA ALA A 333 -17.71 15.75 32.75
C ALA A 333 -17.93 17.14 33.40
N SER A 334 -19.04 17.34 34.09
CA SER A 334 -19.33 18.58 34.81
C SER A 334 -18.30 18.82 35.93
N LEU A 335 -18.02 17.81 36.74
CA LEU A 335 -17.00 17.86 37.79
C LEU A 335 -15.61 18.18 37.25
N LEU A 336 -15.19 17.50 36.18
CA LEU A 336 -13.89 17.72 35.56
C LEU A 336 -13.78 19.12 34.94
N ALA A 337 -14.86 19.63 34.34
CA ALA A 337 -14.91 20.98 33.78
C ALA A 337 -14.78 22.07 34.86
N ASP A 338 -15.45 21.88 36.00
CA ASP A 338 -15.35 22.79 37.14
C ASP A 338 -13.92 22.86 37.70
N ILE A 339 -13.31 21.70 37.94
CA ILE A 339 -11.90 21.63 38.41
C ILE A 339 -10.94 22.22 37.37
N LYS A 340 -11.19 22.02 36.11
CA LYS A 340 -10.36 22.60 35.04
C LYS A 340 -10.45 24.12 35.01
N ALA A 341 -11.63 24.69 35.28
CA ALA A 341 -11.84 26.13 35.35
C ALA A 341 -11.26 26.71 36.66
N ASN A 342 -11.37 25.98 37.76
CA ASN A 342 -10.97 26.37 39.10
C ASN A 342 -10.09 25.27 39.73
N PRO A 343 -8.76 25.25 39.47
CA PRO A 343 -7.86 24.19 39.94
C PRO A 343 -7.83 23.98 41.47
N GLU A 344 -8.19 25.00 42.22
CA GLU A 344 -8.35 24.91 43.69
C GLU A 344 -9.51 24.00 44.13
N ASN A 345 -10.44 23.71 43.22
CA ASN A 345 -11.54 22.77 43.50
C ASN A 345 -11.06 21.30 43.46
N LEU A 346 -9.81 21.03 43.04
CA LEU A 346 -9.20 19.70 43.20
C LEU A 346 -8.76 19.51 44.65
N ASN A 347 -9.62 18.94 45.44
CA ASN A 347 -9.43 18.64 46.85
C ASN A 347 -9.75 17.16 47.13
N ASP A 348 -9.66 16.76 48.40
CA ASP A 348 -9.90 15.37 48.82
C ASP A 348 -11.29 14.85 48.38
N ALA A 349 -12.34 15.64 48.56
CA ALA A 349 -13.69 15.24 48.20
C ALA A 349 -13.89 15.10 46.68
N SER A 350 -13.41 16.05 45.89
CA SER A 350 -13.54 16.01 44.44
C SER A 350 -12.67 14.93 43.79
N ALA A 351 -11.47 14.68 44.30
CA ALA A 351 -10.61 13.62 43.86
C ALA A 351 -11.23 12.23 44.12
N HIS A 352 -11.77 12.00 45.30
CA HIS A 352 -12.55 10.79 45.61
C HIS A 352 -13.81 10.67 44.76
N ALA A 353 -14.51 11.76 44.50
CA ALA A 353 -15.71 11.76 43.63
C ALA A 353 -15.33 11.29 42.18
N ILE A 354 -14.20 11.73 41.63
CA ILE A 354 -13.69 11.26 40.34
C ILE A 354 -13.45 9.75 40.36
N VAL A 355 -12.68 9.27 41.34
CA VAL A 355 -12.35 7.83 41.45
C VAL A 355 -13.63 7.00 41.63
N ASN A 356 -14.55 7.42 42.47
CA ASN A 356 -15.81 6.72 42.72
C ASN A 356 -16.72 6.67 41.49
N ALA A 357 -16.82 7.77 40.73
CA ALA A 357 -17.62 7.81 39.51
C ALA A 357 -17.07 6.82 38.46
N VAL A 358 -15.75 6.77 38.27
CA VAL A 358 -15.10 5.83 37.37
C VAL A 358 -15.25 4.39 37.86
N ALA A 359 -15.07 4.14 39.14
CA ALA A 359 -15.21 2.81 39.75
C ALA A 359 -16.64 2.24 39.71
N ALA A 360 -17.64 3.11 39.67
CA ALA A 360 -19.06 2.70 39.62
C ALA A 360 -19.44 2.08 38.26
N LYS A 361 -18.86 2.54 37.16
CA LYS A 361 -19.14 2.07 35.80
C LYS A 361 -17.86 2.04 34.93
N PRO A 362 -16.86 1.23 35.28
CA PRO A 362 -15.57 1.22 34.61
C PRO A 362 -15.67 0.82 33.11
N GLU A 363 -16.71 0.06 32.72
CA GLU A 363 -16.98 -0.31 31.31
C GLU A 363 -17.26 0.90 30.42
N VAL A 364 -17.89 1.92 30.98
CA VAL A 364 -18.19 3.19 30.28
C VAL A 364 -16.95 4.07 30.21
N PHE A 365 -16.09 4.01 31.23
CA PHE A 365 -14.91 4.86 31.36
C PHE A 365 -13.60 4.26 30.87
N THR A 366 -13.63 3.19 30.08
CA THR A 366 -12.42 2.55 29.54
C THR A 366 -11.47 3.51 28.82
N PRO A 367 -11.90 4.53 28.03
CA PRO A 367 -10.97 5.50 27.43
C PRO A 367 -10.26 6.36 28.47
N LEU A 368 -10.96 6.82 29.49
CA LEU A 368 -10.37 7.56 30.61
C LEU A 368 -9.38 6.68 31.36
N LEU A 369 -9.73 5.43 31.64
CA LEU A 369 -8.84 4.46 32.29
C LEU A 369 -7.58 4.18 31.47
N GLN A 370 -7.70 4.03 30.13
CA GLN A 370 -6.53 3.87 29.25
C GLN A 370 -5.58 5.06 29.40
N ASP A 371 -6.10 6.29 29.31
CA ASP A 371 -5.28 7.50 29.38
C ASP A 371 -4.63 7.68 30.77
N VAL A 372 -5.42 7.60 31.83
CA VAL A 372 -4.95 7.81 33.20
C VAL A 372 -3.97 6.72 33.65
N LEU A 373 -4.30 5.46 33.40
CA LEU A 373 -3.42 4.34 33.80
C LEU A 373 -2.16 4.29 32.93
N SER A 374 -2.24 4.71 31.65
CA SER A 374 -1.05 4.84 30.82
C SER A 374 -0.10 5.94 31.29
N ALA A 375 -0.64 7.02 31.86
CA ALA A 375 0.16 8.11 32.43
C ALA A 375 0.72 7.81 33.84
N THR A 376 0.05 6.96 34.63
CA THR A 376 0.36 6.79 36.06
C THR A 376 0.94 5.42 36.42
N VAL A 377 0.60 4.37 35.70
CA VAL A 377 0.99 2.99 36.01
C VAL A 377 1.97 2.45 34.98
N LYS A 378 1.60 2.44 33.69
CA LYS A 378 2.41 1.85 32.62
C LYS A 378 1.97 2.40 31.25
N PRO A 379 2.90 2.81 30.37
CA PRO A 379 2.55 3.22 29.00
C PRO A 379 1.71 2.17 28.27
N ASN A 380 0.67 2.62 27.58
CA ASN A 380 -0.30 1.76 26.87
C ASN A 380 -0.85 0.61 27.75
N PHE A 381 -1.49 0.95 28.87
CA PHE A 381 -1.89 0.00 29.92
C PHE A 381 -2.71 -1.19 29.36
N PHE A 382 -3.68 -0.94 28.48
CA PHE A 382 -4.50 -1.98 27.89
C PHE A 382 -3.91 -2.62 26.63
N LEU A 383 -2.68 -2.27 26.24
CA LEU A 383 -2.00 -2.79 25.04
C LEU A 383 -2.83 -2.62 23.75
N LEU A 384 -3.44 -1.46 23.59
CA LEU A 384 -4.25 -1.15 22.42
C LEU A 384 -3.39 -0.77 21.20
N PRO A 385 -3.88 -1.03 19.98
CA PRO A 385 -3.22 -0.57 18.77
C PRO A 385 -3.40 0.95 18.59
N HIS A 386 -2.42 1.59 17.93
CA HIS A 386 -2.50 2.99 17.54
C HIS A 386 -2.54 3.13 16.03
N GLN A 387 -3.49 3.94 15.51
CA GLN A 387 -3.62 4.21 14.08
C GLN A 387 -2.73 5.39 13.67
N TYR A 388 -1.98 5.20 12.58
CA TYR A 388 -1.10 6.19 11.98
C TYR A 388 -1.39 6.29 10.47
N GLU A 389 -1.45 7.50 9.94
CA GLU A 389 -1.80 7.70 8.55
C GLU A 389 -0.63 8.29 7.77
N PHE A 390 -0.51 7.84 6.51
CA PHE A 390 0.47 8.33 5.57
C PHE A 390 -0.19 8.75 4.24
N ASN A 391 0.51 9.57 3.47
CA ASN A 391 0.00 10.11 2.22
C ASN A 391 -0.26 9.03 1.17
N ARG A 392 -1.42 9.12 0.52
CA ARG A 392 -1.76 8.32 -0.64
C ARG A 392 -0.79 8.60 -1.80
N LEU A 393 -0.45 7.58 -2.56
CA LEU A 393 0.28 7.76 -3.83
C LEU A 393 -0.65 8.38 -4.87
N ASN A 394 -0.26 9.53 -5.41
CA ASN A 394 -0.85 10.09 -6.62
C ASN A 394 0.22 10.08 -7.71
N LEU A 395 -0.07 9.39 -8.81
CA LEU A 395 0.86 9.22 -9.93
C LEU A 395 0.26 9.87 -11.17
N THR A 396 1.06 10.69 -11.87
CA THR A 396 0.61 11.34 -13.12
C THR A 396 0.34 10.31 -14.21
N TYR A 397 -0.54 10.62 -15.15
CA TYR A 397 -0.93 9.78 -16.29
C TYR A 397 -1.56 8.42 -15.92
N VAL A 398 -2.05 8.27 -14.70
CA VAL A 398 -2.60 7.01 -14.18
C VAL A 398 -3.90 7.26 -13.43
N VAL A 399 -4.82 6.31 -13.49
CA VAL A 399 -6.01 6.21 -12.65
C VAL A 399 -5.83 5.08 -11.66
N MET A 400 -6.00 5.37 -10.36
CA MET A 400 -5.92 4.37 -9.29
C MET A 400 -7.27 4.13 -8.59
N SER A 401 -8.33 4.76 -9.08
CA SER A 401 -9.69 4.50 -8.58
C SER A 401 -10.18 3.14 -9.07
N LYS A 402 -10.42 2.20 -8.14
CA LYS A 402 -10.90 0.86 -8.44
C LYS A 402 -12.11 0.85 -9.38
N ARG A 403 -13.12 1.69 -9.11
CA ARG A 403 -14.31 1.80 -9.94
C ARG A 403 -13.99 2.20 -11.39
N LYS A 404 -13.01 3.10 -11.59
CA LYS A 404 -12.55 3.50 -12.91
C LYS A 404 -11.74 2.41 -13.61
N LEU A 405 -10.90 1.67 -12.86
CA LEU A 405 -10.16 0.52 -13.42
C LEU A 405 -11.10 -0.60 -13.84
N ILE A 406 -12.13 -0.90 -13.05
CA ILE A 406 -13.21 -1.85 -13.43
C ILE A 406 -13.90 -1.41 -14.73
N ALA A 407 -14.19 -0.10 -14.87
CA ALA A 407 -14.83 0.43 -16.07
C ALA A 407 -13.95 0.24 -17.32
N LEU A 408 -12.64 0.52 -17.23
CA LEU A 408 -11.69 0.29 -18.33
C LEU A 408 -11.71 -1.16 -18.85
N VAL A 409 -11.75 -2.13 -17.92
CA VAL A 409 -11.81 -3.56 -18.28
C VAL A 409 -13.17 -3.93 -18.84
N LYS A 410 -14.28 -3.52 -18.19
CA LYS A 410 -15.64 -3.88 -18.62
C LYS A 410 -16.03 -3.28 -19.97
N GLU A 411 -15.54 -2.09 -20.29
CA GLU A 411 -15.80 -1.38 -21.56
C GLU A 411 -14.83 -1.81 -22.67
N GLY A 412 -13.90 -2.74 -22.40
CA GLY A 412 -12.96 -3.25 -23.40
C GLY A 412 -11.93 -2.21 -23.88
N LEU A 413 -11.66 -1.18 -23.07
CA LEU A 413 -10.67 -0.14 -23.37
C LEU A 413 -9.23 -0.60 -23.10
N VAL A 414 -9.10 -1.68 -22.36
CA VAL A 414 -7.87 -2.43 -22.11
C VAL A 414 -8.16 -3.93 -22.22
N ASP A 415 -7.13 -4.75 -22.48
CA ASP A 415 -7.28 -6.19 -22.74
C ASP A 415 -7.66 -7.00 -21.49
N GLY A 416 -7.52 -6.40 -20.30
CA GLY A 416 -7.82 -7.04 -19.01
C GLY A 416 -7.08 -6.38 -17.86
N TRP A 417 -7.14 -7.01 -16.69
CA TRP A 417 -6.48 -6.52 -15.49
C TRP A 417 -4.95 -6.54 -15.58
N ASP A 418 -4.41 -7.43 -16.40
CA ASP A 418 -2.97 -7.61 -16.65
C ASP A 418 -2.47 -6.85 -17.89
N ASP A 419 -3.30 -5.99 -18.48
CA ASP A 419 -2.88 -5.13 -19.59
C ASP A 419 -1.64 -4.31 -19.17
N PRO A 420 -0.53 -4.35 -19.96
CA PRO A 420 0.72 -3.65 -19.62
C PRO A 420 0.59 -2.13 -19.48
N ARG A 421 -0.50 -1.53 -19.91
CA ARG A 421 -0.81 -0.10 -19.75
C ARG A 421 -1.50 0.20 -18.41
N MET A 422 -2.04 -0.82 -17.75
CA MET A 422 -2.73 -0.69 -16.46
C MET A 422 -1.75 -0.50 -15.31
N PRO A 423 -2.12 0.28 -14.27
CA PRO A 423 -1.29 0.46 -13.07
C PRO A 423 -1.43 -0.70 -12.07
N THR A 424 -2.06 -1.77 -12.44
CA THR A 424 -2.17 -2.99 -11.63
C THR A 424 -0.81 -3.66 -11.49
N LEU A 425 -0.56 -4.35 -10.38
CA LEU A 425 0.71 -5.04 -10.17
C LEU A 425 0.92 -6.15 -11.20
N VAL A 426 -0.15 -6.85 -11.58
CA VAL A 426 -0.09 -7.88 -12.64
C VAL A 426 0.21 -7.25 -14.01
N GLY A 427 -0.34 -6.08 -14.33
CA GLY A 427 -0.06 -5.35 -15.57
C GLY A 427 1.38 -4.82 -15.62
N LEU A 428 1.85 -4.22 -14.52
CA LEU A 428 3.24 -3.76 -14.41
C LEU A 428 4.24 -4.92 -14.50
N ARG A 429 3.94 -6.07 -13.85
CA ARG A 429 4.74 -7.29 -13.98
C ARG A 429 4.81 -7.77 -15.43
N ARG A 430 3.68 -7.81 -16.13
CA ARG A 430 3.61 -8.19 -17.55
C ARG A 430 4.36 -7.20 -18.45
N ARG A 431 4.37 -5.91 -18.10
CA ARG A 431 5.17 -4.87 -18.78
C ARG A 431 6.68 -5.05 -18.58
N GLY A 432 7.12 -5.85 -17.61
CA GLY A 432 8.52 -6.13 -17.34
C GLY A 432 9.09 -5.42 -16.11
N TYR A 433 8.26 -4.85 -15.25
CA TYR A 433 8.73 -4.34 -13.96
C TYR A 433 9.14 -5.50 -13.05
N SER A 434 10.32 -5.36 -12.42
CA SER A 434 10.80 -6.31 -11.42
C SER A 434 10.36 -5.90 -10.01
N PRO A 435 10.33 -6.85 -9.05
CA PRO A 435 10.07 -6.54 -7.65
C PRO A 435 11.03 -5.48 -7.07
N GLU A 436 12.31 -5.56 -7.44
CA GLU A 436 13.36 -4.62 -7.04
C GLU A 436 13.05 -3.20 -7.51
N ALA A 437 12.62 -3.05 -8.77
CA ALA A 437 12.24 -1.76 -9.33
C ALA A 437 11.00 -1.17 -8.61
N MET A 438 10.05 -2.01 -8.23
CA MET A 438 8.87 -1.59 -7.49
C MET A 438 9.22 -1.14 -6.07
N ARG A 439 10.08 -1.88 -5.37
CA ARG A 439 10.57 -1.49 -4.03
C ARG A 439 11.39 -0.20 -4.10
N LEU A 440 12.30 -0.09 -5.06
CA LEU A 440 13.08 1.14 -5.28
C LEU A 440 12.19 2.35 -5.57
N PHE A 441 11.13 2.17 -6.36
CA PHE A 441 10.14 3.23 -6.58
C PHE A 441 9.44 3.64 -5.28
N CYS A 442 8.99 2.68 -4.46
CA CYS A 442 8.35 2.97 -3.17
C CYS A 442 9.29 3.72 -2.22
N ASP A 443 10.56 3.36 -2.17
CA ASP A 443 11.58 4.03 -1.37
C ASP A 443 11.82 5.48 -1.84
N ARG A 444 11.88 5.71 -3.14
CA ARG A 444 12.04 7.05 -3.74
C ARG A 444 10.86 7.97 -3.47
N VAL A 445 9.64 7.42 -3.55
CA VAL A 445 8.41 8.17 -3.23
C VAL A 445 8.38 8.54 -1.76
N GLY A 446 8.89 7.67 -0.89
CA GLY A 446 8.94 7.88 0.55
C GLY A 446 7.56 7.92 1.21
N VAL A 447 7.57 8.31 2.49
CA VAL A 447 6.39 8.36 3.36
C VAL A 447 6.30 9.71 4.05
N SER A 448 5.18 10.41 3.88
CA SER A 448 4.93 11.71 4.49
C SER A 448 3.45 11.85 4.92
N LYS A 449 3.14 12.93 5.65
CA LYS A 449 1.75 13.34 5.96
C LYS A 449 1.22 14.44 5.03
N GLN A 450 1.98 14.84 4.01
CA GLN A 450 1.53 15.88 3.09
C GLN A 450 0.49 15.34 2.12
N THR A 451 -0.63 16.01 2.01
CA THR A 451 -1.68 15.74 1.02
C THR A 451 -1.36 16.43 -0.31
N GLY A 452 -1.89 15.90 -1.41
CA GLY A 452 -1.87 16.57 -2.72
C GLY A 452 -0.56 16.47 -3.50
N SER A 453 0.47 15.78 -3.02
CA SER A 453 1.69 15.57 -3.79
C SER A 453 1.45 14.61 -4.96
N TRP A 454 1.82 15.03 -6.16
CA TRP A 454 1.81 14.21 -7.36
C TRP A 454 3.24 13.78 -7.71
N ILE A 455 3.43 12.50 -7.93
CA ILE A 455 4.69 11.92 -8.39
C ILE A 455 4.60 11.77 -9.91
N ASP A 456 5.61 12.24 -10.64
CA ASP A 456 5.66 12.04 -12.08
C ASP A 456 5.89 10.57 -12.43
N TYR A 457 5.19 10.07 -13.46
CA TYR A 457 5.30 8.68 -13.89
C TYR A 457 6.73 8.29 -14.28
N SER A 458 7.54 9.25 -14.71
CA SER A 458 8.95 9.03 -15.05
C SER A 458 9.80 8.55 -13.87
N VAL A 459 9.39 8.81 -12.62
CA VAL A 459 10.06 8.27 -11.42
C VAL A 459 9.92 6.75 -11.35
N LEU A 460 8.75 6.23 -11.71
CA LEU A 460 8.50 4.79 -11.81
C LEU A 460 9.34 4.16 -12.94
N GLU A 461 9.31 4.78 -14.14
CA GLU A 461 10.11 4.34 -15.29
C GLU A 461 11.61 4.42 -15.00
N GLY A 462 12.06 5.48 -14.33
CA GLY A 462 13.46 5.67 -13.91
C GLY A 462 13.91 4.58 -12.94
N SER A 463 13.04 4.20 -11.98
CA SER A 463 13.35 3.13 -11.02
C SER A 463 13.55 1.77 -11.72
N LEU A 464 12.72 1.45 -12.72
CA LEU A 464 12.92 0.25 -13.55
C LEU A 464 14.21 0.33 -14.33
N ARG A 465 14.48 1.48 -14.97
CA ARG A 465 15.68 1.65 -15.81
C ARG A 465 16.97 1.48 -15.00
N ASP A 466 17.01 2.03 -13.78
CA ASP A 466 18.19 1.93 -12.93
C ASP A 466 18.46 0.49 -12.48
N VAL A 467 17.41 -0.27 -12.13
CA VAL A 467 17.56 -1.71 -11.80
C VAL A 467 18.01 -2.51 -13.02
N LEU A 468 17.37 -2.31 -14.18
CA LEU A 468 17.73 -3.02 -15.38
C LEU A 468 19.14 -2.64 -15.88
N ASP A 469 19.57 -1.39 -15.69
CA ASP A 469 20.93 -0.99 -16.06
C ASP A 469 21.99 -1.70 -15.23
N ALA A 470 21.72 -1.93 -13.95
CA ALA A 470 22.61 -2.65 -13.05
C ALA A 470 22.59 -4.17 -13.23
N GLU A 471 21.43 -4.76 -13.55
CA GLU A 471 21.25 -6.21 -13.41
C GLU A 471 20.97 -6.96 -14.72
N ALA A 472 20.44 -6.30 -15.76
CA ALA A 472 19.95 -6.99 -16.92
C ALA A 472 21.06 -7.31 -17.94
N ASP A 473 21.06 -8.54 -18.44
CA ASP A 473 21.87 -8.90 -19.61
C ASP A 473 21.44 -8.10 -20.83
N ARG A 474 22.40 -7.62 -21.59
CA ARG A 474 22.18 -6.87 -22.84
C ARG A 474 21.87 -7.82 -23.98
N ARG A 475 20.85 -7.48 -24.73
CA ARG A 475 20.50 -8.12 -26.01
C ARG A 475 20.39 -7.06 -27.08
N ILE A 476 20.53 -7.44 -28.34
CA ILE A 476 20.39 -6.54 -29.48
C ILE A 476 19.05 -6.84 -30.14
N ALA A 477 18.25 -5.80 -30.33
CA ALA A 477 17.05 -5.83 -31.16
C ALA A 477 17.13 -4.66 -32.15
N VAL A 478 16.82 -4.89 -33.42
CA VAL A 478 16.67 -3.86 -34.43
C VAL A 478 15.17 -3.65 -34.64
N GLN A 479 14.67 -2.48 -34.28
CA GLN A 479 13.22 -2.22 -34.22
C GLN A 479 12.63 -1.82 -35.57
N ASP A 480 13.35 -1.01 -36.37
CA ASP A 480 12.99 -0.63 -37.73
C ASP A 480 14.14 -1.01 -38.67
N PRO A 481 14.21 -2.29 -39.09
CA PRO A 481 15.36 -2.84 -39.78
C PRO A 481 15.51 -2.27 -41.19
N ILE A 482 16.76 -1.99 -41.55
CA ILE A 482 17.20 -1.76 -42.93
C ILE A 482 18.42 -2.63 -43.16
N LYS A 483 18.49 -3.22 -44.35
CA LYS A 483 19.62 -4.07 -44.69
C LYS A 483 20.89 -3.22 -44.95
N LEU A 484 22.03 -3.65 -44.38
CA LEU A 484 23.35 -3.13 -44.68
C LEU A 484 24.13 -4.21 -45.42
N ILE A 485 24.52 -3.95 -46.68
CA ILE A 485 25.27 -4.86 -47.53
C ILE A 485 26.70 -4.36 -47.61
N ILE A 486 27.65 -5.19 -47.20
CA ILE A 486 29.09 -4.84 -47.21
C ILE A 486 29.71 -5.37 -48.51
N ASP A 487 29.88 -4.50 -49.50
CA ASP A 487 30.21 -4.89 -50.87
C ASP A 487 31.58 -5.57 -50.99
N ASN A 488 32.56 -5.11 -50.24
CA ASN A 488 33.92 -5.66 -50.23
C ASN A 488 34.15 -6.77 -49.20
N TYR A 489 33.08 -7.32 -48.58
CA TYR A 489 33.18 -8.48 -47.70
C TYR A 489 32.90 -9.78 -48.49
N PRO A 490 33.73 -10.85 -48.30
CA PRO A 490 33.56 -12.10 -49.04
C PRO A 490 32.20 -12.76 -48.77
N GLU A 491 31.54 -13.28 -49.81
CA GLU A 491 30.16 -13.80 -49.81
C GLU A 491 29.94 -14.91 -48.78
N ASP A 492 30.83 -15.86 -48.70
CA ASP A 492 30.72 -17.05 -47.86
C ASP A 492 31.44 -16.93 -46.52
N GLN A 493 32.05 -15.78 -46.24
CA GLN A 493 32.81 -15.59 -45.01
C GLN A 493 31.89 -15.22 -43.86
N VAL A 494 32.02 -15.92 -42.72
CA VAL A 494 31.37 -15.59 -41.46
C VAL A 494 32.43 -15.52 -40.37
N GLU A 495 32.50 -14.39 -39.69
CA GLU A 495 33.37 -14.20 -38.53
C GLU A 495 32.52 -14.17 -37.26
N GLU A 496 33.08 -14.63 -36.15
CA GLU A 496 32.45 -14.52 -34.83
C GLU A 496 33.09 -13.39 -34.01
N PHE A 497 32.28 -12.49 -33.49
CA PHE A 497 32.70 -11.47 -32.55
C PHE A 497 32.09 -11.75 -31.18
N GLU A 498 32.76 -11.34 -30.11
CA GLU A 498 32.26 -11.46 -28.76
C GLU A 498 31.65 -10.14 -28.30
N SER A 499 30.46 -10.24 -27.71
CA SER A 499 29.78 -9.13 -27.06
C SER A 499 29.52 -9.50 -25.61
N PRO A 500 30.00 -8.72 -24.63
CA PRO A 500 29.74 -9.00 -23.23
C PRO A 500 28.24 -8.99 -22.93
N ASN A 501 27.80 -9.92 -22.10
CA ASN A 501 26.39 -9.96 -21.68
C ASN A 501 26.04 -8.74 -20.81
N HIS A 502 27.00 -8.23 -20.06
CA HIS A 502 26.84 -6.99 -19.28
C HIS A 502 28.12 -6.14 -19.34
N PRO A 503 28.04 -4.82 -19.60
CA PRO A 503 29.24 -3.99 -19.77
C PRO A 503 30.06 -3.78 -18.50
N GLN A 504 29.43 -3.85 -17.33
CA GLN A 504 30.05 -3.64 -16.01
C GLN A 504 30.31 -4.96 -15.26
N HIS A 505 29.67 -6.07 -15.67
CA HIS A 505 29.73 -7.38 -15.05
C HIS A 505 30.27 -8.42 -16.02
N LEU A 506 31.59 -8.36 -16.27
CA LEU A 506 32.25 -9.25 -17.22
C LEU A 506 32.21 -10.73 -16.79
N GLU A 507 32.06 -11.00 -15.50
CA GLU A 507 31.85 -12.33 -14.94
C GLU A 507 30.57 -13.02 -15.46
N ARG A 508 29.62 -12.27 -16.03
CA ARG A 508 28.40 -12.79 -16.66
C ARG A 508 28.67 -13.36 -18.07
N GLY A 509 29.94 -13.34 -18.50
CA GLY A 509 30.37 -13.91 -19.78
C GLY A 509 30.00 -13.03 -20.96
N SER A 510 30.21 -13.62 -22.16
CA SER A 510 29.95 -13.00 -23.45
C SER A 510 29.10 -13.92 -24.34
N ARG A 511 28.55 -13.35 -25.38
CA ARG A 511 27.87 -14.08 -26.46
C ARG A 511 28.54 -13.83 -27.79
N LYS A 512 28.43 -14.80 -28.67
CA LYS A 512 28.92 -14.71 -30.04
C LYS A 512 27.95 -13.94 -30.92
N LEU A 513 28.47 -13.10 -31.77
CA LEU A 513 27.78 -12.38 -32.84
C LEU A 513 28.38 -12.80 -34.16
N SER A 514 27.61 -13.43 -35.03
CA SER A 514 28.07 -13.79 -36.39
C SER A 514 28.08 -12.54 -37.28
N PHE A 515 29.18 -12.27 -37.93
CA PHE A 515 29.33 -11.16 -38.86
C PHE A 515 29.51 -11.71 -40.28
N GLY A 516 28.71 -11.20 -41.19
CA GLY A 516 28.75 -11.58 -42.59
C GLY A 516 28.54 -10.38 -43.52
N LYS A 517 28.37 -10.66 -44.80
CA LYS A 517 28.16 -9.63 -45.83
C LYS A 517 26.88 -8.82 -45.63
N GLU A 518 25.81 -9.46 -45.17
CA GLU A 518 24.51 -8.83 -44.97
C GLU A 518 24.17 -8.71 -43.48
N LEU A 519 23.81 -7.49 -43.04
CA LEU A 519 23.49 -7.16 -41.67
C LEU A 519 22.16 -6.37 -41.62
N TRP A 520 21.50 -6.40 -40.46
CA TRP A 520 20.41 -5.50 -40.10
C TRP A 520 20.93 -4.38 -39.22
N ILE A 521 20.58 -3.13 -39.55
CA ILE A 521 20.80 -1.93 -38.73
C ILE A 521 19.48 -1.16 -38.55
N GLU A 522 19.44 -0.26 -37.61
CA GLU A 522 18.28 0.65 -37.47
C GLU A 522 18.21 1.58 -38.69
N ARG A 523 17.03 1.77 -39.25
CA ARG A 523 16.81 2.75 -40.32
C ARG A 523 17.27 4.16 -39.92
N SER A 524 17.10 4.53 -38.65
CA SER A 524 17.57 5.80 -38.08
C SER A 524 19.10 5.95 -38.03
N ASP A 525 19.85 4.85 -38.21
CA ASP A 525 21.34 4.86 -38.25
C ASP A 525 21.88 5.27 -39.61
N PHE A 526 21.02 5.43 -40.62
CA PHE A 526 21.37 5.95 -41.94
C PHE A 526 20.49 7.14 -42.32
N ALA A 527 21.10 8.13 -42.99
CA ALA A 527 20.36 9.25 -43.58
C ALA A 527 21.01 9.66 -44.91
N GLU A 528 20.24 9.66 -46.01
CA GLU A 528 20.64 10.17 -47.32
C GLU A 528 20.78 11.71 -47.26
N GLU A 529 19.78 12.39 -46.66
CA GLU A 529 19.77 13.81 -46.37
C GLU A 529 19.83 14.05 -44.84
N PRO A 530 21.04 14.10 -44.26
CA PRO A 530 21.18 14.15 -42.81
C PRO A 530 20.73 15.49 -42.24
N PRO A 531 19.89 15.49 -41.19
CA PRO A 531 19.53 16.71 -40.49
C PRO A 531 20.72 17.32 -39.76
N LYS A 532 20.61 18.60 -39.38
CA LYS A 532 21.68 19.30 -38.65
C LYS A 532 22.03 18.54 -37.34
N GLY A 533 23.31 18.22 -37.18
CA GLY A 533 23.82 17.50 -36.01
C GLY A 533 23.79 15.99 -36.11
N TYR A 534 23.36 15.42 -37.23
CA TYR A 534 23.40 13.98 -37.47
C TYR A 534 24.84 13.46 -37.44
N ARG A 535 25.08 12.33 -36.80
CA ARG A 535 26.44 11.80 -36.56
C ARG A 535 26.60 10.31 -36.95
N ARG A 536 25.64 9.76 -37.68
CA ARG A 536 25.65 8.35 -38.07
C ARG A 536 25.92 8.21 -39.56
N LEU A 537 25.62 7.08 -40.15
CA LEU A 537 26.01 6.71 -41.53
C LEU A 537 25.31 7.63 -42.55
N THR A 538 26.13 8.18 -43.50
CA THR A 538 25.63 9.02 -44.60
C THR A 538 26.39 8.69 -45.89
N LEU A 539 25.78 9.02 -47.04
CA LEU A 539 26.48 9.04 -48.29
C LEU A 539 27.43 10.25 -48.43
N ALA A 540 28.41 10.14 -49.33
CA ALA A 540 29.17 11.29 -49.77
C ALA A 540 28.29 12.19 -50.65
N THR A 541 28.47 13.50 -50.51
CA THR A 541 27.87 14.52 -51.37
C THR A 541 28.96 15.34 -52.03
N ALA A 542 28.62 16.20 -52.99
CA ALA A 542 29.61 17.08 -53.64
C ALA A 542 30.45 17.90 -52.64
N ASP A 543 29.83 18.28 -51.51
CA ASP A 543 30.42 19.19 -50.52
C ASP A 543 30.95 18.48 -49.24
N LYS A 544 30.59 17.21 -49.02
CA LYS A 544 30.92 16.50 -47.77
C LYS A 544 31.24 15.03 -48.04
N PRO A 545 32.31 14.50 -47.40
CA PRO A 545 32.58 13.07 -47.45
C PRO A 545 31.50 12.26 -46.73
N ALA A 546 31.31 11.01 -47.11
CA ALA A 546 30.50 10.06 -46.39
C ALA A 546 30.96 9.94 -44.92
N MET A 547 30.03 9.84 -44.01
CA MET A 547 30.33 9.70 -42.59
C MET A 547 30.43 8.22 -42.20
N PRO A 548 31.61 7.74 -41.79
CA PRO A 548 31.79 6.37 -41.36
C PRO A 548 31.27 6.18 -39.94
N VAL A 549 30.81 4.95 -39.65
CA VAL A 549 30.40 4.52 -38.30
C VAL A 549 31.10 3.23 -37.92
N ARG A 550 31.24 2.99 -36.62
CA ARG A 550 31.71 1.71 -36.12
C ARG A 550 30.52 0.78 -35.90
N LEU A 551 30.55 -0.38 -36.46
CA LEU A 551 29.69 -1.49 -36.03
C LEU A 551 30.25 -2.03 -34.71
N ARG A 552 29.42 -2.01 -33.65
CA ARG A 552 29.88 -2.39 -32.30
C ARG A 552 30.56 -3.75 -32.30
N HIS A 553 31.73 -3.84 -31.67
CA HIS A 553 32.57 -5.04 -31.57
C HIS A 553 33.14 -5.55 -32.91
N ALA A 554 32.86 -4.93 -34.05
CA ALA A 554 33.28 -5.34 -35.36
C ALA A 554 34.17 -4.28 -36.06
N TYR A 555 33.80 -3.83 -37.21
CA TYR A 555 34.56 -2.96 -38.09
C TYR A 555 33.99 -1.54 -38.20
N VAL A 556 34.77 -0.63 -38.76
CA VAL A 556 34.28 0.64 -39.30
C VAL A 556 33.74 0.40 -40.70
N VAL A 557 32.59 0.99 -41.03
CA VAL A 557 31.97 0.95 -42.37
C VAL A 557 31.63 2.33 -42.85
N GLN A 558 31.56 2.51 -44.17
CA GLN A 558 31.20 3.75 -44.84
C GLN A 558 30.23 3.44 -45.97
N ALA A 559 29.08 4.15 -46.00
CA ALA A 559 28.09 3.94 -47.05
C ALA A 559 28.57 4.44 -48.42
N THR A 560 28.24 3.67 -49.47
CA THR A 560 28.61 3.93 -50.86
C THR A 560 27.39 4.24 -51.74
N SER A 561 26.27 3.53 -51.53
CA SER A 561 25.04 3.70 -52.29
C SER A 561 23.83 3.15 -51.53
N VAL A 562 22.64 3.30 -52.10
CA VAL A 562 21.39 2.78 -51.54
C VAL A 562 20.55 2.11 -52.61
N GLU A 563 19.78 1.10 -52.20
CA GLU A 563 18.67 0.54 -52.97
C GLU A 563 17.37 1.14 -52.52
N LYS A 564 16.44 1.39 -53.46
CA LYS A 564 15.12 1.92 -53.19
C LYS A 564 14.05 1.07 -53.85
N ASP A 565 12.90 0.96 -53.22
CA ASP A 565 11.73 0.35 -53.83
C ASP A 565 11.02 1.29 -54.83
N SER A 566 9.88 0.84 -55.40
CA SER A 566 9.07 1.60 -56.34
C SER A 566 8.55 2.92 -55.79
N ASP A 567 8.41 3.02 -54.48
CA ASP A 567 7.90 4.20 -53.76
C ASP A 567 9.03 5.14 -53.30
N GLY A 568 10.27 4.82 -53.65
CA GLY A 568 11.47 5.59 -53.29
C GLY A 568 11.94 5.37 -51.84
N LYS A 569 11.39 4.40 -51.13
CA LYS A 569 11.82 4.04 -49.76
C LYS A 569 13.11 3.21 -49.85
N ILE A 570 14.08 3.55 -49.03
CA ILE A 570 15.34 2.84 -48.95
C ILE A 570 15.11 1.44 -48.37
N THR A 571 15.54 0.41 -49.10
CA THR A 571 15.44 -1.01 -48.74
C THR A 571 16.75 -1.60 -48.29
N ALA A 572 17.88 -1.11 -48.86
CA ALA A 572 19.21 -1.50 -48.43
C ALA A 572 20.21 -0.33 -48.54
N VAL A 573 21.23 -0.37 -47.73
CA VAL A 573 22.40 0.51 -47.76
C VAL A 573 23.60 -0.32 -48.14
N HIS A 574 24.31 0.05 -49.21
CA HIS A 574 25.58 -0.52 -49.57
C HIS A 574 26.71 0.19 -48.86
N ALA A 575 27.71 -0.53 -48.41
CA ALA A 575 28.83 0.02 -47.65
C ALA A 575 30.11 -0.77 -47.90
N GLU A 576 31.23 -0.12 -47.71
CA GLU A 576 32.55 -0.75 -47.60
C GLU A 576 32.97 -0.83 -46.15
N TYR A 577 33.59 -1.95 -45.74
CA TYR A 577 34.25 -2.08 -44.45
C TYR A 577 35.76 -1.88 -44.60
N PHE A 578 36.38 -1.48 -43.51
CA PHE A 578 37.83 -1.28 -43.43
C PHE A 578 38.46 -2.40 -42.58
N PRO A 579 39.12 -3.42 -43.22
CA PRO A 579 39.60 -4.60 -42.50
C PRO A 579 40.55 -4.30 -41.34
N GLU A 580 41.40 -3.27 -41.49
CA GLU A 580 42.36 -2.83 -40.48
C GLU A 580 41.69 -2.30 -39.19
N THR A 581 40.41 -1.94 -39.26
CA THR A 581 39.70 -1.34 -38.15
C THR A 581 39.04 -2.37 -37.23
N LYS A 582 39.36 -3.66 -37.33
CA LYS A 582 38.79 -4.72 -36.50
C LYS A 582 38.91 -4.36 -35.01
N SER A 583 37.80 -4.45 -34.29
CA SER A 583 37.77 -4.18 -32.84
C SER A 583 38.71 -5.13 -32.10
N GLY A 584 39.48 -4.58 -31.14
CA GLY A 584 40.46 -5.34 -30.36
C GLY A 584 41.84 -5.51 -31.02
N THR A 585 42.10 -4.92 -32.22
CA THR A 585 43.42 -4.88 -32.88
C THR A 585 44.04 -3.48 -32.77
N ASP A 586 45.36 -3.39 -33.06
CA ASP A 586 46.10 -2.11 -33.02
C ASP A 586 45.56 -1.09 -34.02
N GLY A 587 45.01 -1.56 -35.15
CA GLY A 587 44.38 -0.72 -36.18
C GLY A 587 42.95 -0.28 -35.88
N ALA A 588 42.37 -0.74 -34.78
CA ALA A 588 40.96 -0.50 -34.47
C ALA A 588 40.56 0.98 -34.53
N ASN A 589 41.45 1.90 -34.16
CA ASN A 589 41.18 3.35 -34.12
C ASN A 589 41.85 4.13 -35.26
N SER A 590 42.32 3.47 -36.33
CA SER A 590 42.93 4.09 -37.50
C SER A 590 41.96 5.05 -38.22
N ILE A 591 40.68 4.74 -38.21
CA ILE A 591 39.60 5.61 -38.72
C ILE A 591 38.76 6.13 -37.55
N LYS A 592 38.70 7.43 -37.41
CA LYS A 592 37.89 8.10 -36.38
C LYS A 592 36.42 8.12 -36.79
N THR A 593 35.55 7.62 -35.94
CA THR A 593 34.09 7.64 -36.12
C THR A 593 33.42 8.51 -35.05
N LYS A 594 32.29 9.13 -35.38
CA LYS A 594 31.49 9.94 -34.43
C LYS A 594 30.46 9.12 -33.71
N ALA A 595 30.15 7.89 -34.17
CA ALA A 595 29.16 7.01 -33.57
C ALA A 595 29.58 5.52 -33.73
N ALA A 596 29.07 4.72 -32.80
CA ALA A 596 29.05 3.27 -32.92
C ALA A 596 27.57 2.84 -32.93
N ILE A 597 27.17 2.04 -33.90
CA ILE A 597 25.82 1.51 -34.05
C ILE A 597 25.78 0.02 -33.75
N HIS A 598 24.63 -0.48 -33.29
CA HIS A 598 24.41 -1.91 -33.15
C HIS A 598 23.94 -2.53 -34.48
N TRP A 599 24.08 -3.82 -34.59
CA TRP A 599 23.75 -4.57 -35.80
C TRP A 599 23.43 -6.03 -35.47
N LEU A 600 22.74 -6.71 -36.38
CA LEU A 600 22.48 -8.15 -36.33
C LEU A 600 22.83 -8.78 -37.69
N SER A 601 23.34 -10.01 -37.67
CA SER A 601 23.49 -10.80 -38.87
C SER A 601 22.12 -11.15 -39.46
N VAL A 602 21.95 -10.97 -40.76
CA VAL A 602 20.73 -11.43 -41.46
C VAL A 602 20.53 -12.93 -41.29
N LYS A 603 21.61 -13.70 -41.23
CA LYS A 603 21.61 -15.16 -41.10
C LYS A 603 21.05 -15.62 -39.74
N ASP A 604 21.38 -14.90 -38.65
CA ASP A 604 21.08 -15.34 -37.27
C ASP A 604 19.94 -14.53 -36.65
N ALA A 605 19.47 -13.47 -37.31
CA ALA A 605 18.39 -12.65 -36.81
C ALA A 605 17.05 -13.43 -36.74
N LEU A 606 16.36 -13.34 -35.62
CA LEU A 606 15.03 -13.91 -35.46
C LEU A 606 14.00 -12.80 -35.55
N PRO A 607 12.95 -12.95 -36.36
CA PRO A 607 11.86 -11.99 -36.40
C PRO A 607 11.10 -11.99 -35.06
N ALA A 608 10.73 -10.80 -34.58
CA ALA A 608 10.03 -10.63 -33.34
C ALA A 608 8.99 -9.51 -33.47
N THR A 609 7.85 -9.69 -32.82
CA THR A 609 6.84 -8.63 -32.70
C THR A 609 7.19 -7.77 -31.49
N ILE A 610 7.40 -6.47 -31.71
CA ILE A 610 7.66 -5.50 -30.64
C ILE A 610 6.39 -4.68 -30.40
N ARG A 611 5.90 -4.73 -29.16
CA ARG A 611 4.79 -3.91 -28.70
C ARG A 611 5.32 -2.71 -27.94
N LEU A 612 5.09 -1.51 -28.47
CA LEU A 612 5.50 -0.27 -27.83
C LEU A 612 4.35 0.27 -26.97
N TYR A 613 4.52 0.20 -25.67
CA TYR A 613 3.53 0.73 -24.72
C TYR A 613 3.94 2.12 -24.25
N ASP A 614 3.07 3.09 -24.46
CA ASP A 614 3.16 4.41 -23.84
C ASP A 614 2.22 4.48 -22.61
N ARG A 615 2.05 5.65 -22.05
CA ARG A 615 1.13 5.94 -20.97
C ARG A 615 -0.32 5.79 -21.44
N LEU A 616 -1.18 5.21 -20.59
CA LEU A 616 -2.59 4.98 -20.96
C LEU A 616 -3.36 6.30 -21.16
N PHE A 617 -2.94 7.39 -20.51
CA PHE A 617 -3.61 8.68 -20.57
C PHE A 617 -2.71 9.78 -21.12
N THR A 618 -3.31 10.75 -21.81
CA THR A 618 -2.58 11.84 -22.49
C THR A 618 -2.24 13.01 -21.60
N VAL A 619 -2.86 13.12 -20.41
CA VAL A 619 -2.72 14.26 -19.50
C VAL A 619 -2.20 13.82 -18.12
N PRO A 620 -1.43 14.68 -17.42
CA PRO A 620 -0.89 14.33 -16.11
C PRO A 620 -1.96 14.07 -15.04
N THR A 621 -2.99 14.92 -14.99
CA THR A 621 -4.11 14.77 -14.04
C THR A 621 -5.27 14.14 -14.77
N VAL A 622 -5.55 12.87 -14.49
CA VAL A 622 -6.41 12.03 -15.31
C VAL A 622 -7.88 12.11 -14.91
N SER A 623 -8.75 12.42 -15.88
CA SER A 623 -10.14 12.01 -15.87
C SER A 623 -10.37 10.90 -16.93
N TYR A 624 -11.47 10.18 -16.82
CA TYR A 624 -11.81 9.06 -17.71
C TYR A 624 -11.83 9.43 -19.22
N THR A 625 -12.06 10.69 -19.54
CA THR A 625 -12.15 11.20 -20.91
C THR A 625 -10.79 11.42 -21.61
N HIS A 626 -9.67 11.16 -20.94
CA HIS A 626 -8.33 11.44 -21.44
C HIS A 626 -7.56 10.18 -21.89
N LEU A 627 -8.26 9.10 -22.25
CA LEU A 627 -7.64 7.89 -22.81
C LEU A 627 -6.95 8.18 -24.13
N ARG A 628 -5.76 7.59 -24.32
CA ARG A 628 -5.12 7.50 -25.65
C ARG A 628 -5.85 6.47 -26.50
N ALA A 629 -6.01 6.76 -27.79
CA ALA A 629 -6.43 5.77 -28.77
C ALA A 629 -5.41 4.62 -28.82
N HIS A 630 -5.87 3.42 -29.22
CA HIS A 630 -5.02 2.23 -29.34
C HIS A 630 -3.75 2.54 -30.12
N GLU A 631 -2.59 2.13 -29.57
CA GLU A 631 -1.34 2.23 -30.27
C GLU A 631 -1.25 1.19 -31.37
N THR A 632 -0.69 1.60 -32.50
CA THR A 632 -0.46 0.71 -33.65
C THR A 632 0.54 -0.38 -33.29
N LEU A 633 0.16 -1.63 -33.54
CA LEU A 633 1.08 -2.76 -33.64
C LEU A 633 1.98 -2.50 -34.86
N SER A 634 3.28 -2.42 -34.66
CA SER A 634 4.25 -2.55 -35.75
C SER A 634 4.75 -3.99 -35.77
N ASP A 635 4.35 -4.74 -36.79
CA ASP A 635 4.97 -6.03 -37.10
C ASP A 635 6.34 -5.74 -37.72
N LEU A 636 7.40 -6.27 -37.12
CA LEU A 636 8.79 -6.18 -37.59
C LEU A 636 9.22 -7.49 -38.18
#